data_f447d8b38ddf937601f0c134027f88b2
#
_entry.id   f447d8b38ddf937601f0c134027f88b2
#
_cell.length_a   1.000
_cell.length_b   1.000
_cell.length_c   1.000
_cell.angle_alpha   90.00
_cell.angle_beta   90.00
_cell.angle_gamma   90.00
#
_symmetry.space_group_name_H-M   'P 1'
#
loop_
_entity.id
_entity.type
_entity.pdbx_description
1 polymer ?
#
loop_
_entity_poly.entity_id
_entity_poly.type
_entity_poly.pdbx_seq_one_letter_code
_entity_poly.pdbx_strand_id
1 'polypeptide(L)'
;MASTESLLPLTSQQQDPLFDSSRSDPNPETHRRRPIKVHLAVYSGFLLIALYVTLIVTHDGSRAKNGETTTESRARLAGVSEKRVSDDQKSEAFPWNNTLLSWQRTAFHFQPENNWMNDPNGPLFYKGWYHFFYQYNPNAAVWGDIVWGHAVSKDLIHWLYLPFAMVPDQWYDANGVWTGSATFLDDGSIVMLYTGSTDKFVQVQNLAYPEDLSDPLLLKWAKYSGNPVLVPPPGIGAKDFRDPTTAWKTSAGKWRITIGSKVNKTGISLVYDTTDFKTYEKHETLLHQVPNTGMWECVDFYPVSKTKTNGLDTSVNGPDVKHIIKASMDDTRIDHYAIGTYDDSNATWVPDNLAIDVGVSTGLRYDYGKFYASKTFYDQHKKRRILWGWIGESDSEAADVQKGWSSVQCIPRTIVMDTKTGKNLVLWPIKEIESLRLSSKKFQMKVGPGTMVPVDVGPAAQLDIEAEFTIKKDDLQIILGDDSMDADKEFSCENSGGSTVRGALGPFGFSVLADQSLSEQTPVYFYVTKGKDSKLKTFFCTDTSRSTKANDVVKPIYGSFVPVLKGEKLTMRIIVDHSIVEAFGQGGRTCITSRVYPTKAIYGATKLFLFNNAIDATVTASFKVWQMNSAFIHAFSADDLGVPSRT
;
A
#
# COMPACT_ATOMS: atom_id res chain seq x y z
N MET A 1 -33.00 14.30 -58.61
CA MET A 1 -33.68 15.62 -58.65
C MET A 1 -33.02 16.40 -57.52
N ALA A 2 -32.03 17.10 -57.86
CA ALA A 2 -31.96 18.53 -58.19
C ALA A 2 -32.06 19.35 -56.93
N SER A 3 -30.94 19.87 -56.45
CA SER A 3 -30.26 21.15 -56.76
C SER A 3 -30.87 22.29 -55.92
N THR A 4 -30.21 23.25 -55.30
CA THR A 4 -29.03 24.07 -55.59
C THR A 4 -28.80 24.96 -54.39
N GLU A 5 -27.58 25.20 -53.97
CA GLU A 5 -26.78 26.44 -54.12
C GLU A 5 -27.46 27.74 -53.60
N SER A 6 -26.89 28.68 -52.92
CA SER A 6 -25.59 29.36 -53.07
C SER A 6 -25.46 30.49 -52.03
N LEU A 7 -24.34 30.80 -51.62
CA LEU A 7 -23.34 31.88 -51.88
C LEU A 7 -23.26 32.99 -50.81
N LEU A 8 -22.04 33.17 -50.36
CA LEU A 8 -21.39 34.35 -49.72
C LEU A 8 -21.52 35.62 -50.56
N PRO A 9 -21.20 36.87 -50.10
CA PRO A 9 -19.83 37.29 -49.84
C PRO A 9 -19.61 38.37 -48.72
N LEU A 10 -18.47 38.44 -48.11
CA LEU A 10 -17.23 39.21 -48.28
C LEU A 10 -17.29 40.75 -48.06
N THR A 11 -16.21 41.21 -47.38
CA THR A 11 -15.41 42.45 -47.43
C THR A 11 -15.82 43.52 -46.39
N SER A 12 -14.90 44.32 -45.79
CA SER A 12 -13.51 44.71 -46.01
C SER A 12 -13.04 45.54 -44.81
N GLN A 13 -11.82 45.39 -44.35
CA GLN A 13 -10.63 46.22 -44.49
C GLN A 13 -10.66 47.65 -43.90
N GLN A 14 -9.62 47.91 -43.14
CA GLN A 14 -8.56 48.94 -43.17
C GLN A 14 -8.81 50.16 -42.25
N GLN A 15 -7.85 50.80 -41.58
CA GLN A 15 -6.39 51.00 -41.76
C GLN A 15 -5.84 51.75 -40.53
N ASP A 16 -4.56 51.53 -40.24
CA ASP A 16 -3.66 52.41 -39.49
C ASP A 16 -3.44 53.79 -40.24
N PRO A 17 -2.91 54.81 -39.57
CA PRO A 17 -1.58 55.21 -39.96
C PRO A 17 -0.60 55.71 -38.88
N LEU A 18 0.65 55.47 -39.19
CA LEU A 18 1.94 56.09 -38.83
C LEU A 18 2.05 57.58 -39.01
N PHE A 19 2.99 58.22 -38.30
CA PHE A 19 3.97 59.24 -38.70
C PHE A 19 4.51 59.96 -37.46
N ASP A 20 5.69 60.19 -37.26
CA ASP A 20 7.09 60.35 -37.73
C ASP A 20 7.70 61.61 -37.15
N SER A 21 8.87 61.44 -36.62
CA SER A 21 10.12 62.17 -36.56
C SER A 21 10.20 63.70 -36.34
N SER A 22 11.13 64.08 -35.55
CA SER A 22 12.41 64.77 -35.89
C SER A 22 12.81 66.01 -35.08
N ARG A 23 14.06 65.95 -34.58
CA ARG A 23 15.12 67.00 -34.46
C ARG A 23 14.86 68.24 -33.57
N SER A 24 15.79 68.61 -32.69
CA SER A 24 17.19 68.99 -32.86
C SER A 24 17.80 69.45 -31.52
N ASP A 25 19.06 69.12 -31.31
CA ASP A 25 20.02 69.75 -30.37
C ASP A 25 20.33 71.24 -30.81
N PRO A 26 20.89 72.09 -29.94
CA PRO A 26 22.28 71.96 -29.49
C PRO A 26 22.62 72.53 -28.10
N ASN A 27 23.75 71.99 -27.56
CA ASN A 27 24.64 72.49 -26.50
C ASN A 27 25.18 73.91 -26.73
N PRO A 28 25.94 74.65 -25.84
CA PRO A 28 26.71 74.22 -24.72
C PRO A 28 26.82 75.14 -23.46
N GLU A 29 27.64 74.66 -22.51
CA GLU A 29 28.51 75.39 -21.58
C GLU A 29 28.16 75.57 -20.12
N THR A 30 28.99 74.80 -19.33
CA THR A 30 29.79 75.11 -18.14
C THR A 30 29.12 75.64 -16.85
N HIS A 31 29.25 74.89 -15.77
CA HIS A 31 30.10 75.20 -14.67
C HIS A 31 30.05 74.13 -13.54
N ARG A 32 31.23 73.76 -13.07
CA ARG A 32 31.53 72.85 -11.90
C ARG A 32 30.74 73.22 -10.67
N ARG A 33 30.18 72.13 -10.00
CA ARG A 33 30.27 71.94 -8.55
C ARG A 33 29.99 70.50 -8.15
N ARG A 34 30.75 70.04 -7.17
CA ARG A 34 31.09 68.69 -6.64
C ARG A 34 30.01 67.75 -6.17
N PRO A 35 30.35 66.44 -6.08
CA PRO A 35 29.43 65.33 -5.89
C PRO A 35 29.30 64.95 -4.41
N ILE A 36 28.24 65.30 -3.74
CA ILE A 36 27.87 64.76 -2.42
C ILE A 36 26.60 63.88 -2.47
N LYS A 37 25.79 64.07 -3.53
CA LYS A 37 24.51 63.31 -3.65
C LYS A 37 24.64 61.89 -4.22
N VAL A 38 25.76 61.54 -4.88
CA VAL A 38 25.97 60.21 -5.46
C VAL A 38 26.32 59.16 -4.38
N HIS A 39 27.07 59.52 -3.36
CA HIS A 39 27.39 58.60 -2.28
C HIS A 39 26.19 58.25 -1.38
N LEU A 40 25.25 59.17 -1.19
CA LEU A 40 24.03 58.87 -0.41
C LEU A 40 23.08 57.93 -1.16
N ALA A 41 22.97 58.08 -2.49
CA ALA A 41 22.13 57.21 -3.32
C ALA A 41 22.69 55.77 -3.44
N VAL A 42 24.05 55.65 -3.50
CA VAL A 42 24.70 54.33 -3.54
C VAL A 42 24.59 53.62 -2.18
N TYR A 43 24.77 54.35 -1.07
CA TYR A 43 24.58 53.75 0.29
C TYR A 43 23.11 53.39 0.56
N SER A 44 22.14 54.18 0.09
CA SER A 44 20.72 53.84 0.20
C SER A 44 20.36 52.63 -0.66
N GLY A 45 20.95 52.50 -1.87
CA GLY A 45 20.78 51.35 -2.74
C GLY A 45 21.34 50.05 -2.10
N PHE A 46 22.55 50.13 -1.54
CA PHE A 46 23.14 48.96 -0.81
C PHE A 46 22.37 48.60 0.46
N LEU A 47 21.83 49.57 1.19
CA LEU A 47 21.00 49.32 2.36
C LEU A 47 19.65 48.67 1.99
N LEU A 48 19.04 49.10 0.88
CA LEU A 48 17.81 48.52 0.35
C LEU A 48 18.05 47.09 -0.20
N ILE A 49 19.18 46.84 -0.87
CA ILE A 49 19.58 45.50 -1.34
C ILE A 49 19.92 44.62 -0.15
N ALA A 50 20.64 45.10 0.87
CA ALA A 50 20.92 44.35 2.08
C ALA A 50 19.63 44.03 2.87
N LEU A 51 18.67 44.96 2.96
CA LEU A 51 17.37 44.72 3.57
C LEU A 51 16.54 43.70 2.76
N TYR A 52 16.61 43.80 1.41
CA TYR A 52 15.91 42.85 0.52
C TYR A 52 16.54 41.45 0.59
N VAL A 53 17.87 41.35 0.61
CA VAL A 53 18.58 40.06 0.81
C VAL A 53 18.33 39.52 2.22
N THR A 54 18.29 40.35 3.25
CA THR A 54 17.94 39.92 4.62
C THR A 54 16.48 39.44 4.72
N LEU A 55 15.56 40.12 4.03
CA LEU A 55 14.16 39.70 3.91
C LEU A 55 13.99 38.39 3.12
N ILE A 56 14.79 38.18 2.06
CA ILE A 56 14.79 36.90 1.32
C ILE A 56 15.38 35.78 2.21
N VAL A 57 16.51 36.02 2.87
CA VAL A 57 17.15 35.02 3.74
C VAL A 57 16.29 34.74 4.98
N THR A 58 15.59 35.72 5.53
CA THR A 58 14.63 35.48 6.63
C THR A 58 13.34 34.85 6.13
N HIS A 59 12.93 35.08 4.86
CA HIS A 59 11.78 34.40 4.26
C HIS A 59 12.11 32.95 3.85
N ASP A 60 13.33 32.68 3.35
CA ASP A 60 13.79 31.30 3.10
C ASP A 60 14.12 30.54 4.41
N GLY A 61 14.66 31.24 5.43
CA GLY A 61 14.88 30.64 6.76
C GLY A 61 13.57 30.29 7.49
N SER A 62 12.47 31.01 7.21
CA SER A 62 11.14 30.64 7.72
C SER A 62 10.46 29.55 6.87
N ARG A 63 10.81 29.42 5.59
CA ARG A 63 10.34 28.30 4.76
C ARG A 63 10.98 26.95 5.14
N ALA A 64 12.26 26.95 5.49
CA ALA A 64 12.93 25.71 5.92
C ALA A 64 12.44 25.19 7.29
N LYS A 65 11.91 26.07 8.17
CA LYS A 65 11.24 25.65 9.42
C LYS A 65 9.75 25.34 9.27
N ASN A 66 9.12 25.81 8.18
CA ASN A 66 7.73 25.52 7.87
C ASN A 66 7.53 24.25 6.99
N GLY A 67 8.61 23.56 6.61
CA GLY A 67 8.53 22.30 5.86
C GLY A 67 7.84 21.19 6.67
N GLU A 68 8.16 21.04 7.95
CA GLU A 68 7.50 20.08 8.85
C GLU A 68 6.04 20.44 9.14
N THR A 69 5.72 21.73 9.23
CA THR A 69 4.35 22.20 9.49
C THR A 69 3.45 22.17 8.25
N THR A 70 4.03 22.19 7.03
CA THR A 70 3.24 22.25 5.80
C THR A 70 2.71 20.89 5.34
N THR A 71 3.46 19.79 5.55
CA THR A 71 2.99 18.44 5.19
C THR A 71 1.88 17.98 6.12
N GLU A 72 2.05 18.18 7.42
CA GLU A 72 1.02 17.87 8.44
C GLU A 72 -0.25 18.72 8.24
N SER A 73 -0.11 20.00 7.94
CA SER A 73 -1.26 20.86 7.67
C SER A 73 -1.93 20.53 6.34
N ARG A 74 -1.19 20.11 5.29
CA ARG A 74 -1.75 19.65 4.02
C ARG A 74 -2.50 18.33 4.18
N ALA A 75 -1.96 17.34 4.88
CA ALA A 75 -2.62 16.08 5.15
C ALA A 75 -3.93 16.28 5.95
N ARG A 76 -3.91 17.12 6.99
CA ARG A 76 -5.10 17.48 7.76
C ARG A 76 -6.14 18.26 6.93
N LEU A 77 -5.69 19.17 6.07
CA LEU A 77 -6.54 19.90 5.15
C LEU A 77 -7.18 18.97 4.12
N ALA A 78 -6.47 17.93 3.70
CA ALA A 78 -6.96 16.93 2.77
C ALA A 78 -7.90 15.88 3.42
N GLY A 79 -7.96 15.81 4.75
CA GLY A 79 -8.76 14.80 5.48
C GLY A 79 -8.10 13.43 5.55
N VAL A 80 -6.77 13.39 5.41
CA VAL A 80 -5.94 12.18 5.60
C VAL A 80 -5.38 12.21 7.01
N SER A 81 -5.57 11.12 7.76
CA SER A 81 -5.00 10.95 9.08
C SER A 81 -3.54 10.45 8.97
N GLU A 82 -2.59 11.27 9.38
CA GLU A 82 -1.19 10.83 9.52
C GLU A 82 -1.00 10.13 10.86
N LYS A 83 -0.46 8.93 10.83
CA LYS A 83 -0.06 8.24 12.05
C LYS A 83 1.24 8.88 12.55
N ARG A 84 1.13 9.74 13.56
CA ARG A 84 2.30 10.22 14.30
C ARG A 84 3.02 9.04 14.95
N VAL A 85 4.31 8.91 14.72
CA VAL A 85 5.20 8.36 15.74
C VAL A 85 5.09 9.36 16.90
N SER A 86 4.63 8.88 18.06
CA SER A 86 4.38 9.75 19.23
C SER A 86 5.58 10.65 19.47
N ASP A 87 5.36 11.96 19.49
CA ASP A 87 6.35 13.04 19.69
C ASP A 87 7.04 12.98 21.08
N ASP A 88 6.72 11.98 21.90
CA ASP A 88 7.24 11.81 23.25
C ASP A 88 8.67 11.23 23.34
N GLN A 89 9.27 10.87 22.20
CA GLN A 89 10.68 10.50 22.15
C GLN A 89 11.46 11.45 21.23
N LYS A 90 11.86 12.60 21.77
CA LYS A 90 13.05 13.33 21.28
C LYS A 90 14.32 12.52 21.61
N SER A 91 14.45 11.31 21.10
CA SER A 91 15.74 10.65 21.00
C SER A 91 16.51 11.28 19.85
N GLU A 92 17.81 11.50 20.00
CA GLU A 92 18.66 11.86 18.88
C GLU A 92 18.39 10.88 17.72
N ALA A 93 18.15 11.41 16.52
CA ALA A 93 17.94 10.59 15.34
C ALA A 93 19.10 9.61 15.17
N PHE A 94 18.82 8.36 14.83
CA PHE A 94 19.86 7.36 14.57
C PHE A 94 20.76 7.85 13.42
N PRO A 95 22.11 7.75 13.54
CA PRO A 95 23.01 8.25 12.51
C PRO A 95 23.06 7.32 11.29
N TRP A 96 22.00 7.32 10.51
CA TRP A 96 21.93 6.58 9.25
C TRP A 96 23.04 7.03 8.30
N ASN A 97 23.66 6.07 7.62
CA ASN A 97 24.66 6.32 6.60
C ASN A 97 24.29 5.62 5.29
N ASN A 98 24.94 6.00 4.20
CA ASN A 98 24.61 5.48 2.87
C ASN A 98 24.69 3.95 2.77
N THR A 99 25.61 3.30 3.49
CA THR A 99 25.73 1.83 3.48
C THR A 99 24.48 1.17 4.07
N LEU A 100 23.96 1.67 5.19
CA LEU A 100 22.76 1.18 5.85
C LEU A 100 21.51 1.47 5.00
N LEU A 101 21.37 2.71 4.51
CA LEU A 101 20.21 3.13 3.72
C LEU A 101 20.14 2.43 2.36
N SER A 102 21.27 2.24 1.69
CA SER A 102 21.31 1.51 0.41
C SER A 102 20.93 0.04 0.57
N TRP A 103 21.30 -0.59 1.70
CA TRP A 103 20.92 -1.97 1.98
C TRP A 103 19.43 -2.16 2.18
N GLN A 104 18.70 -1.14 2.63
CA GLN A 104 17.26 -1.21 2.87
C GLN A 104 16.43 -1.39 1.58
N ARG A 105 17.01 -1.08 0.42
CA ARG A 105 16.30 -1.23 -0.86
C ARG A 105 15.98 -2.70 -1.12
N THR A 106 14.70 -2.99 -1.40
CA THR A 106 14.25 -4.35 -1.68
C THR A 106 14.76 -4.83 -3.04
N ALA A 107 14.98 -6.12 -3.17
CA ALA A 107 15.50 -6.72 -4.39
C ALA A 107 14.39 -7.17 -5.36
N PHE A 108 13.18 -7.45 -4.84
CA PHE A 108 12.08 -7.97 -5.66
C PHE A 108 10.68 -7.52 -5.22
N HIS A 109 10.51 -6.79 -4.11
CA HIS A 109 9.26 -6.09 -3.83
C HIS A 109 9.18 -4.83 -4.70
N PHE A 110 8.01 -4.57 -5.28
CA PHE A 110 7.80 -3.34 -6.04
C PHE A 110 7.93 -2.11 -5.13
N GLN A 111 8.75 -1.17 -5.54
CA GLN A 111 9.02 0.07 -4.83
C GLN A 111 9.28 1.20 -5.83
N PRO A 112 9.12 2.47 -5.48
CA PRO A 112 9.45 3.56 -6.39
C PRO A 112 10.96 3.63 -6.61
N GLU A 113 11.37 4.14 -7.77
CA GLU A 113 12.77 4.45 -8.02
C GLU A 113 13.27 5.49 -7.01
N ASN A 114 12.49 6.53 -6.82
CA ASN A 114 12.72 7.61 -5.87
C ASN A 114 11.38 8.03 -5.26
N ASN A 115 11.42 8.85 -4.21
CA ASN A 115 10.30 9.55 -3.63
C ASN A 115 9.26 8.64 -2.94
N TRP A 116 8.10 9.22 -2.63
CA TRP A 116 7.02 8.55 -1.91
C TRP A 116 6.11 7.75 -2.81
N MET A 117 5.71 6.56 -2.35
CA MET A 117 4.63 5.78 -2.93
C MET A 117 3.68 5.28 -1.83
N ASN A 118 2.35 5.22 -2.13
CA ASN A 118 1.38 4.58 -1.23
C ASN A 118 0.38 3.69 -1.98
N ASP A 119 -0.90 4.01 -2.02
CA ASP A 119 -1.98 3.11 -2.41
C ASP A 119 -1.84 2.51 -3.80
N PRO A 120 -2.10 1.20 -3.95
CA PRO A 120 -2.31 0.57 -5.24
C PRO A 120 -3.60 1.10 -5.88
N ASN A 121 -3.53 1.46 -7.16
CA ASN A 121 -4.63 2.02 -7.93
C ASN A 121 -4.87 1.23 -9.19
N GLY A 122 -6.12 1.04 -9.54
CA GLY A 122 -6.60 0.50 -10.81
C GLY A 122 -5.80 -0.66 -11.43
N PRO A 123 -5.31 -1.67 -10.67
CA PRO A 123 -4.55 -2.76 -11.25
C PRO A 123 -5.40 -3.55 -12.23
N LEU A 124 -4.82 -3.94 -13.36
CA LEU A 124 -5.51 -4.67 -14.41
C LEU A 124 -4.55 -5.51 -15.28
N PHE A 125 -5.10 -6.46 -16.05
CA PHE A 125 -4.39 -7.17 -17.11
C PHE A 125 -4.95 -6.81 -18.46
N TYR A 126 -4.12 -6.28 -19.36
CA TYR A 126 -4.53 -5.84 -20.69
C TYR A 126 -3.50 -6.20 -21.75
N LYS A 127 -3.95 -6.82 -22.86
CA LYS A 127 -3.12 -7.18 -24.02
C LYS A 127 -1.74 -7.77 -23.67
N GLY A 128 -1.73 -8.68 -22.70
CA GLY A 128 -0.51 -9.41 -22.30
C GLY A 128 0.39 -8.69 -21.32
N TRP A 129 -0.04 -7.57 -20.73
CA TRP A 129 0.63 -6.83 -19.70
C TRP A 129 -0.24 -6.70 -18.46
N TYR A 130 0.34 -6.86 -17.27
CA TYR A 130 -0.22 -6.39 -16.02
C TYR A 130 0.12 -4.92 -15.88
N HIS A 131 -0.86 -4.09 -15.64
CA HIS A 131 -0.72 -2.68 -15.34
C HIS A 131 -0.91 -2.47 -13.86
N PHE A 132 -0.06 -1.64 -13.28
CA PHE A 132 -0.11 -1.26 -11.90
C PHE A 132 0.02 0.25 -11.80
N PHE A 133 -0.99 0.90 -11.27
CA PHE A 133 -0.96 2.31 -10.96
C PHE A 133 -0.84 2.46 -9.45
N TYR A 134 -0.25 3.55 -9.01
CA TYR A 134 -0.03 3.80 -7.60
C TYR A 134 0.01 5.29 -7.30
N GLN A 135 -0.41 5.67 -6.09
CA GLN A 135 -0.20 7.03 -5.61
C GLN A 135 1.30 7.29 -5.47
N TYR A 136 1.75 8.40 -6.01
CA TYR A 136 3.16 8.76 -6.07
C TYR A 136 3.36 10.26 -5.88
N ASN A 137 4.30 10.66 -5.03
CA ASN A 137 4.76 12.04 -4.96
C ASN A 137 6.01 12.19 -5.84
N PRO A 138 5.97 12.93 -6.96
CA PRO A 138 7.13 13.07 -7.84
C PRO A 138 8.24 13.97 -7.28
N ASN A 139 8.00 14.68 -6.18
CA ASN A 139 8.85 15.76 -5.69
C ASN A 139 9.65 15.39 -4.43
N ALA A 140 9.14 14.47 -3.60
CA ALA A 140 9.75 14.15 -2.31
C ALA A 140 9.41 12.75 -1.80
N ALA A 141 10.23 12.23 -0.87
CA ALA A 141 9.99 10.95 -0.20
C ALA A 141 9.00 11.08 0.99
N VAL A 142 8.04 12.01 0.90
CA VAL A 142 6.99 12.27 1.87
C VAL A 142 5.64 12.36 1.18
N TRP A 143 4.54 12.14 1.92
CA TRP A 143 3.21 12.24 1.35
C TRP A 143 2.87 13.67 0.89
N GLY A 144 2.26 13.80 -0.26
CA GLY A 144 1.81 15.08 -0.85
C GLY A 144 1.99 15.09 -2.35
N ASP A 145 1.45 16.10 -3.03
CA ASP A 145 1.56 16.35 -4.47
C ASP A 145 1.26 15.10 -5.34
N ILE A 146 0.24 14.33 -4.94
CA ILE A 146 0.00 12.97 -5.42
C ILE A 146 -0.44 12.96 -6.89
N VAL A 147 0.30 12.19 -7.68
CA VAL A 147 -0.01 11.78 -9.05
C VAL A 147 -0.26 10.27 -9.12
N TRP A 148 -0.74 9.76 -10.24
CA TRP A 148 -0.71 8.32 -10.51
C TRP A 148 0.57 7.94 -11.24
N GLY A 149 1.49 7.28 -10.53
CA GLY A 149 2.56 6.52 -11.15
C GLY A 149 1.98 5.34 -11.94
N HIS A 150 2.71 4.86 -12.95
CA HIS A 150 2.31 3.75 -13.79
C HIS A 150 3.49 2.81 -14.02
N ALA A 151 3.26 1.52 -13.86
CA ALA A 151 4.23 0.48 -14.18
C ALA A 151 3.56 -0.69 -14.86
N VAL A 152 4.31 -1.44 -15.67
CA VAL A 152 3.82 -2.64 -16.37
C VAL A 152 4.72 -3.84 -16.13
N SER A 153 4.12 -5.03 -16.16
CA SER A 153 4.80 -6.29 -15.95
C SER A 153 4.24 -7.40 -16.82
N LYS A 154 5.06 -8.39 -17.17
CA LYS A 154 4.58 -9.64 -17.80
C LYS A 154 4.19 -10.71 -16.78
N ASP A 155 4.64 -10.59 -15.54
CA ASP A 155 4.57 -11.65 -14.54
C ASP A 155 4.25 -11.18 -13.11
N LEU A 156 4.00 -9.88 -12.89
CA LEU A 156 3.77 -9.26 -11.59
C LEU A 156 5.00 -9.21 -10.66
N ILE A 157 6.19 -9.56 -11.16
CA ILE A 157 7.45 -9.58 -10.41
C ILE A 157 8.46 -8.63 -11.02
N HIS A 158 8.64 -8.69 -12.33
CA HIS A 158 9.54 -7.82 -13.07
C HIS A 158 8.75 -6.62 -13.61
N TRP A 159 9.21 -5.41 -13.32
CA TRP A 159 8.44 -4.20 -13.58
C TRP A 159 9.21 -3.16 -14.39
N LEU A 160 8.48 -2.48 -15.25
CA LEU A 160 8.96 -1.37 -16.06
C LEU A 160 8.14 -0.12 -15.70
N TYR A 161 8.81 0.94 -15.23
CA TYR A 161 8.16 2.21 -14.96
C TYR A 161 7.81 2.92 -16.28
N LEU A 162 6.59 3.39 -16.38
CA LEU A 162 6.07 4.19 -17.47
C LEU A 162 5.92 5.66 -17.04
N PRO A 163 5.68 6.59 -17.99
CA PRO A 163 5.26 7.94 -17.65
C PRO A 163 4.02 7.94 -16.75
N PHE A 164 3.83 9.02 -15.98
CA PHE A 164 2.66 9.14 -15.11
C PHE A 164 1.38 9.03 -15.92
N ALA A 165 0.44 8.23 -15.41
CA ALA A 165 -0.86 8.07 -16.07
C ALA A 165 -1.74 9.31 -15.91
N MET A 166 -1.75 9.91 -14.72
CA MET A 166 -2.56 11.10 -14.44
C MET A 166 -1.82 12.04 -13.47
N VAL A 167 -1.94 13.34 -13.72
CA VAL A 167 -1.36 14.40 -12.90
C VAL A 167 -2.44 15.40 -12.49
N PRO A 168 -2.28 16.18 -11.42
CA PRO A 168 -3.25 17.18 -10.96
C PRO A 168 -3.17 18.42 -11.86
N ASP A 169 -3.88 18.42 -12.97
CA ASP A 169 -3.91 19.47 -13.98
C ASP A 169 -5.27 20.17 -14.12
N GLN A 170 -6.26 19.76 -13.29
CA GLN A 170 -7.61 20.30 -13.31
C GLN A 170 -8.01 20.80 -11.91
N TRP A 171 -8.99 21.73 -11.85
CA TRP A 171 -9.48 22.26 -10.58
C TRP A 171 -10.04 21.17 -9.64
N TYR A 172 -10.62 20.11 -10.20
CA TYR A 172 -11.22 19.03 -9.44
C TYR A 172 -10.21 18.02 -8.87
N ASP A 173 -8.94 18.12 -9.23
CA ASP A 173 -7.84 17.32 -8.68
C ASP A 173 -6.58 18.16 -8.36
N ALA A 174 -6.71 19.47 -8.24
CA ALA A 174 -5.61 20.40 -8.02
C ALA A 174 -4.74 20.09 -6.79
N ASN A 175 -5.31 19.42 -5.78
CA ASN A 175 -4.61 18.97 -4.57
C ASN A 175 -4.32 17.45 -4.57
N GLY A 176 -4.30 16.82 -5.74
CA GLY A 176 -3.85 15.46 -5.96
C GLY A 176 -4.87 14.56 -6.68
N VAL A 177 -4.32 13.60 -7.42
CA VAL A 177 -5.04 12.50 -8.07
C VAL A 177 -4.94 11.30 -7.15
N TRP A 178 -6.00 11.02 -6.38
CA TRP A 178 -5.98 10.02 -5.31
C TRP A 178 -6.52 8.66 -5.76
N THR A 179 -6.73 7.77 -4.79
CA THR A 179 -7.05 6.37 -5.03
C THR A 179 -8.29 6.16 -5.91
N GLY A 180 -8.20 5.15 -6.77
CA GLY A 180 -9.25 4.77 -7.70
C GLY A 180 -9.13 3.33 -8.19
N SER A 181 -10.07 2.94 -9.07
CA SER A 181 -10.20 1.57 -9.56
C SER A 181 -10.50 1.52 -11.05
N ALA A 182 -10.05 0.44 -11.70
CA ALA A 182 -10.33 0.13 -13.08
C ALA A 182 -11.58 -0.74 -13.23
N THR A 183 -12.32 -0.54 -14.30
CA THR A 183 -13.42 -1.42 -14.71
C THR A 183 -13.32 -1.68 -16.21
N PHE A 184 -13.42 -2.96 -16.60
CA PHE A 184 -13.64 -3.35 -18.00
C PHE A 184 -15.12 -3.29 -18.32
N LEU A 185 -15.46 -2.62 -19.41
CA LEU A 185 -16.83 -2.59 -19.93
C LEU A 185 -17.08 -3.77 -20.88
N ASP A 186 -18.34 -4.00 -21.24
CA ASP A 186 -18.72 -5.14 -22.08
C ASP A 186 -18.14 -5.09 -23.49
N ASP A 187 -17.87 -3.90 -23.99
CA ASP A 187 -17.23 -3.67 -25.29
C ASP A 187 -15.69 -3.80 -25.25
N GLY A 188 -15.14 -4.14 -24.08
CA GLY A 188 -13.71 -4.26 -23.85
C GLY A 188 -13.00 -2.93 -23.58
N SER A 189 -13.73 -1.82 -23.53
CA SER A 189 -13.16 -0.54 -23.11
C SER A 189 -12.86 -0.54 -21.60
N ILE A 190 -11.98 0.38 -21.20
CA ILE A 190 -11.52 0.51 -19.82
C ILE A 190 -11.91 1.89 -19.31
N VAL A 191 -12.50 1.93 -18.13
CA VAL A 191 -12.73 3.17 -17.39
C VAL A 191 -11.99 3.14 -16.05
N MET A 192 -11.48 4.30 -15.64
CA MET A 192 -10.93 4.55 -14.32
C MET A 192 -11.82 5.53 -13.60
N LEU A 193 -12.28 5.15 -12.41
CA LEU A 193 -12.84 6.09 -11.44
C LEU A 193 -11.78 6.37 -10.40
N TYR A 194 -11.53 7.66 -10.10
CA TYR A 194 -10.55 8.06 -9.11
C TYR A 194 -11.06 9.23 -8.27
N THR A 195 -10.54 9.36 -7.07
CA THR A 195 -10.80 10.50 -6.22
C THR A 195 -9.87 11.66 -6.60
N GLY A 196 -10.42 12.83 -6.85
CA GLY A 196 -9.68 14.08 -6.93
C GLY A 196 -9.89 14.90 -5.69
N SER A 197 -8.84 15.54 -5.20
CA SER A 197 -8.94 16.58 -4.17
C SER A 197 -8.97 17.95 -4.87
N THR A 198 -10.11 18.64 -4.82
CA THR A 198 -10.29 19.90 -5.56
C THR A 198 -9.41 21.01 -5.02
N ASP A 199 -9.35 22.14 -5.73
CA ASP A 199 -8.72 23.39 -5.29
C ASP A 199 -9.19 23.88 -3.90
N LYS A 200 -10.37 23.42 -3.46
CA LYS A 200 -10.97 23.72 -2.15
C LYS A 200 -10.90 22.53 -1.16
N PHE A 201 -10.08 21.54 -1.45
CA PHE A 201 -9.93 20.32 -0.63
C PHE A 201 -11.25 19.54 -0.45
N VAL A 202 -12.12 19.54 -1.46
CA VAL A 202 -13.31 18.68 -1.50
C VAL A 202 -12.95 17.42 -2.26
N GLN A 203 -13.25 16.26 -1.69
CA GLN A 203 -13.04 14.96 -2.34
C GLN A 203 -14.23 14.71 -3.29
N VAL A 204 -13.90 14.48 -4.57
CA VAL A 204 -14.87 14.24 -5.63
C VAL A 204 -14.43 13.05 -6.47
N GLN A 205 -15.37 12.39 -7.17
CA GLN A 205 -15.01 11.27 -8.05
C GLN A 205 -14.97 11.72 -9.49
N ASN A 206 -13.94 11.29 -10.18
CA ASN A 206 -13.62 11.65 -11.56
C ASN A 206 -13.49 10.41 -12.43
N LEU A 207 -13.82 10.57 -13.70
CA LEU A 207 -13.72 9.55 -14.73
C LEU A 207 -12.52 9.84 -15.64
N ALA A 208 -11.74 8.80 -15.94
CA ALA A 208 -10.71 8.82 -16.97
C ALA A 208 -10.76 7.52 -17.79
N TYR A 209 -10.20 7.56 -18.99
CA TYR A 209 -10.12 6.42 -19.90
C TYR A 209 -8.86 6.49 -20.76
N PRO A 210 -8.33 5.35 -21.25
CA PRO A 210 -7.21 5.36 -22.18
C PRO A 210 -7.56 6.10 -23.48
N GLU A 211 -6.66 6.95 -23.97
CA GLU A 211 -6.86 7.65 -25.27
C GLU A 211 -6.80 6.67 -26.45
N ASP A 212 -5.99 5.63 -26.34
CA ASP A 212 -5.78 4.63 -27.39
C ASP A 212 -5.81 3.21 -26.83
N LEU A 213 -6.93 2.51 -27.06
CA LEU A 213 -7.06 1.09 -26.70
C LEU A 213 -6.25 0.16 -27.61
N SER A 214 -5.66 0.63 -28.71
CA SER A 214 -4.72 -0.16 -29.52
C SER A 214 -3.35 -0.31 -28.86
N ASP A 215 -2.94 0.67 -28.04
CA ASP A 215 -1.71 0.68 -27.26
C ASP A 215 -1.78 -0.35 -26.11
N PRO A 216 -0.95 -1.42 -26.12
CA PRO A 216 -0.93 -2.39 -25.04
C PRO A 216 -0.34 -1.84 -23.72
N LEU A 217 0.36 -0.72 -23.76
CA LEU A 217 0.97 -0.10 -22.58
C LEU A 217 0.08 0.98 -21.95
N LEU A 218 -1.02 1.37 -22.60
CA LEU A 218 -1.98 2.38 -22.10
C LEU A 218 -1.26 3.64 -21.61
N LEU A 219 -0.35 4.18 -22.43
CA LEU A 219 0.54 5.28 -22.04
C LEU A 219 -0.20 6.61 -21.80
N LYS A 220 -1.33 6.83 -22.49
CA LYS A 220 -2.06 8.09 -22.43
C LYS A 220 -3.47 7.89 -21.90
N TRP A 221 -3.83 8.78 -20.97
CA TRP A 221 -5.13 8.79 -20.31
C TRP A 221 -5.82 10.15 -20.50
N ALA A 222 -7.08 10.12 -20.89
CA ALA A 222 -7.94 11.28 -21.00
C ALA A 222 -8.86 11.39 -19.79
N LYS A 223 -8.87 12.53 -19.13
CA LYS A 223 -9.87 12.87 -18.12
C LYS A 223 -11.16 13.32 -18.80
N TYR A 224 -12.29 12.82 -18.33
CA TYR A 224 -13.59 13.20 -18.87
C TYR A 224 -13.85 14.69 -18.68
N SER A 225 -14.24 15.37 -19.75
CA SER A 225 -14.44 16.85 -19.74
C SER A 225 -15.60 17.32 -18.83
N GLY A 226 -16.50 16.41 -18.45
CA GLY A 226 -17.61 16.68 -17.53
C GLY A 226 -17.30 16.35 -16.05
N ASN A 227 -16.04 16.08 -15.70
CA ASN A 227 -15.66 15.85 -14.29
C ASN A 227 -15.92 17.07 -13.41
N PRO A 228 -16.22 16.88 -12.10
CA PRO A 228 -16.40 15.59 -11.42
C PRO A 228 -17.74 14.92 -11.77
N VAL A 229 -17.76 13.60 -11.85
CA VAL A 229 -18.98 12.81 -12.09
C VAL A 229 -19.79 12.53 -10.81
N LEU A 230 -19.13 12.59 -9.64
CA LEU A 230 -19.77 12.48 -8.32
C LEU A 230 -19.14 13.47 -7.33
N VAL A 231 -19.99 14.08 -6.54
CA VAL A 231 -19.63 14.96 -5.43
C VAL A 231 -20.19 14.41 -4.12
N PRO A 232 -19.65 14.80 -2.95
CA PRO A 232 -20.20 14.37 -1.66
C PRO A 232 -21.69 14.67 -1.58
N PRO A 233 -22.56 13.68 -1.31
CA PRO A 233 -23.98 13.92 -1.18
C PRO A 233 -24.30 14.64 0.13
N PRO A 234 -25.51 15.22 0.29
CA PRO A 234 -25.93 15.87 1.53
C PRO A 234 -25.72 14.97 2.75
N GLY A 235 -25.13 15.52 3.82
CA GLY A 235 -24.81 14.81 5.06
C GLY A 235 -23.43 14.14 5.08
N ILE A 236 -22.71 14.14 3.97
CA ILE A 236 -21.32 13.64 3.89
C ILE A 236 -20.34 14.81 3.90
N GLY A 237 -19.30 14.69 4.73
CA GLY A 237 -18.25 15.70 4.84
C GLY A 237 -17.44 15.84 3.54
N ALA A 238 -16.99 17.06 3.24
CA ALA A 238 -16.19 17.35 2.05
C ALA A 238 -14.89 16.52 1.95
N LYS A 239 -14.40 15.97 3.07
CA LYS A 239 -13.18 15.18 3.20
C LYS A 239 -13.46 13.71 3.55
N ASP A 240 -14.66 13.26 3.39
CA ASP A 240 -15.12 11.94 3.81
C ASP A 240 -15.80 11.20 2.64
N PHE A 241 -15.29 11.35 1.40
CA PHE A 241 -15.91 10.80 0.20
C PHE A 241 -14.85 10.40 -0.83
N ARG A 242 -14.31 9.17 -0.72
CA ARG A 242 -13.16 8.74 -1.54
C ARG A 242 -13.10 7.26 -1.86
N ASP A 243 -12.23 6.92 -2.83
CA ASP A 243 -11.76 5.59 -3.19
C ASP A 243 -12.86 4.71 -3.82
N PRO A 244 -13.38 5.09 -5.00
CA PRO A 244 -14.41 4.31 -5.68
C PRO A 244 -13.88 2.92 -6.04
N THR A 245 -14.75 1.90 -5.89
CA THR A 245 -14.42 0.50 -6.20
C THR A 245 -14.39 0.23 -7.71
N THR A 246 -13.81 -0.90 -8.11
CA THR A 246 -14.15 -1.54 -9.39
C THR A 246 -15.66 -1.74 -9.44
N ALA A 247 -16.27 -1.39 -10.57
CA ALA A 247 -17.70 -1.58 -10.75
C ALA A 247 -18.03 -3.06 -11.02
N TRP A 248 -19.24 -3.45 -10.62
CA TRP A 248 -19.79 -4.77 -10.94
C TRP A 248 -21.16 -4.62 -11.58
N LYS A 249 -21.54 -5.60 -12.39
CA LYS A 249 -22.86 -5.63 -13.02
C LYS A 249 -23.93 -6.17 -12.09
N THR A 250 -25.03 -5.48 -12.05
CA THR A 250 -26.25 -5.91 -11.39
C THR A 250 -27.05 -6.86 -12.27
N SER A 251 -27.98 -7.62 -11.68
CA SER A 251 -28.93 -8.46 -12.43
C SER A 251 -29.81 -7.66 -13.39
N ALA A 252 -29.98 -6.35 -13.16
CA ALA A 252 -30.71 -5.43 -14.05
C ALA A 252 -29.81 -4.88 -15.19
N GLY A 253 -28.55 -5.30 -15.29
CA GLY A 253 -27.62 -4.88 -16.34
C GLY A 253 -27.00 -3.49 -16.14
N LYS A 254 -27.26 -2.80 -15.01
CA LYS A 254 -26.56 -1.56 -14.63
C LYS A 254 -25.19 -1.90 -14.05
N TRP A 255 -24.28 -0.95 -14.12
CA TRP A 255 -23.04 -0.97 -13.35
C TRP A 255 -23.29 -0.39 -11.95
N ARG A 256 -22.69 -1.00 -10.94
CA ARG A 256 -22.76 -0.56 -9.54
C ARG A 256 -21.37 -0.34 -8.97
N ILE A 257 -21.21 0.73 -8.21
CA ILE A 257 -20.00 1.03 -7.45
C ILE A 257 -20.34 1.32 -5.99
N THR A 258 -19.33 1.22 -5.14
CA THR A 258 -19.44 1.75 -3.78
C THR A 258 -18.25 2.65 -3.45
N ILE A 259 -18.50 3.61 -2.56
CA ILE A 259 -17.52 4.63 -2.14
C ILE A 259 -17.47 4.64 -0.62
N GLY A 260 -16.25 4.61 -0.08
CA GLY A 260 -16.01 4.69 1.34
C GLY A 260 -16.31 6.08 1.90
N SER A 261 -16.86 6.10 3.12
CA SER A 261 -17.26 7.33 3.78
C SER A 261 -17.42 7.12 5.28
N LYS A 262 -17.86 8.17 5.98
CA LYS A 262 -18.35 8.12 7.37
C LYS A 262 -19.47 9.12 7.63
N VAL A 263 -20.28 8.81 8.64
CA VAL A 263 -21.15 9.77 9.31
C VAL A 263 -20.83 9.73 10.81
N ASN A 264 -20.36 10.83 11.36
CA ASN A 264 -19.78 10.87 12.71
C ASN A 264 -18.62 9.87 12.84
N LYS A 265 -18.74 8.86 13.72
CA LYS A 265 -17.78 7.76 13.90
C LYS A 265 -18.22 6.44 13.25
N THR A 266 -19.30 6.43 12.51
CA THR A 266 -19.79 5.25 11.80
C THR A 266 -19.19 5.22 10.41
N GLY A 267 -18.38 4.23 10.12
CA GLY A 267 -17.91 3.95 8.76
C GLY A 267 -19.04 3.40 7.91
N ILE A 268 -19.14 3.87 6.69
CA ILE A 268 -20.21 3.54 5.76
C ILE A 268 -19.70 3.32 4.34
N SER A 269 -20.48 2.61 3.56
CA SER A 269 -20.24 2.36 2.14
C SER A 269 -21.46 2.81 1.33
N LEU A 270 -21.30 3.92 0.59
CA LEU A 270 -22.33 4.54 -0.25
C LEU A 270 -22.43 3.79 -1.58
N VAL A 271 -23.64 3.58 -2.08
CA VAL A 271 -23.88 2.81 -3.31
C VAL A 271 -24.43 3.69 -4.41
N TYR A 272 -23.94 3.48 -5.62
CA TYR A 272 -24.35 4.20 -6.82
C TYR A 272 -24.49 3.25 -8.00
N ASP A 273 -25.57 3.41 -8.79
CA ASP A 273 -25.77 2.74 -10.07
C ASP A 273 -25.53 3.70 -11.23
N THR A 274 -25.01 3.18 -12.33
CA THR A 274 -24.78 3.91 -13.57
C THR A 274 -24.94 3.02 -14.79
N THR A 275 -25.20 3.62 -15.95
CA THR A 275 -25.17 2.95 -17.25
C THR A 275 -24.05 3.46 -18.16
N ASP A 276 -23.44 4.60 -17.82
CA ASP A 276 -22.52 5.34 -18.69
C ASP A 276 -21.26 5.87 -17.99
N PHE A 277 -21.12 5.65 -16.67
CA PHE A 277 -20.07 6.18 -15.80
C PHE A 277 -19.98 7.72 -15.76
N LYS A 278 -20.95 8.42 -16.32
CA LYS A 278 -21.04 9.87 -16.34
C LYS A 278 -22.15 10.41 -15.44
N THR A 279 -23.23 9.63 -15.37
CA THR A 279 -24.41 9.93 -14.55
C THR A 279 -24.66 8.77 -13.58
N TYR A 280 -25.02 9.13 -12.34
CA TYR A 280 -25.17 8.15 -11.28
C TYR A 280 -26.47 8.34 -10.50
N GLU A 281 -27.09 7.22 -10.18
CA GLU A 281 -28.24 7.12 -9.28
C GLU A 281 -27.76 6.64 -7.92
N LYS A 282 -27.87 7.49 -6.88
CA LYS A 282 -27.52 7.10 -5.51
C LYS A 282 -28.63 6.29 -4.89
N HIS A 283 -28.28 5.15 -4.29
CA HIS A 283 -29.23 4.36 -3.51
C HIS A 283 -29.53 5.05 -2.15
N GLU A 284 -30.76 4.93 -1.69
CA GLU A 284 -31.14 5.38 -0.33
C GLU A 284 -30.51 4.48 0.75
N THR A 285 -30.33 3.21 0.45
CA THR A 285 -29.66 2.23 1.31
C THR A 285 -28.15 2.33 1.21
N LEU A 286 -27.43 1.95 2.28
CA LEU A 286 -25.97 1.74 2.27
C LEU A 286 -25.67 0.28 1.93
N LEU A 287 -24.54 0.03 1.25
CA LEU A 287 -24.08 -1.35 1.07
C LEU A 287 -23.84 -1.99 2.44
N HIS A 288 -23.15 -1.28 3.33
CA HIS A 288 -22.87 -1.69 4.70
C HIS A 288 -22.48 -0.50 5.57
N GLN A 289 -22.57 -0.67 6.90
CA GLN A 289 -22.12 0.31 7.89
C GLN A 289 -21.76 -0.37 9.21
N VAL A 290 -20.74 0.17 9.89
CA VAL A 290 -20.32 -0.33 11.21
C VAL A 290 -20.02 0.85 12.13
N PRO A 291 -20.70 0.97 13.28
CA PRO A 291 -20.46 2.04 14.25
C PRO A 291 -19.04 1.98 14.83
N ASN A 292 -18.48 3.15 15.14
CA ASN A 292 -17.18 3.35 15.79
C ASN A 292 -15.96 2.87 15.00
N THR A 293 -16.08 2.76 13.67
CA THR A 293 -14.97 2.36 12.79
C THR A 293 -14.33 3.53 12.04
N GLY A 294 -14.84 4.75 12.21
CA GLY A 294 -14.27 5.95 11.61
C GLY A 294 -14.43 6.01 10.09
N MET A 295 -13.52 6.69 9.41
CA MET A 295 -13.53 6.82 7.96
C MET A 295 -13.07 5.51 7.30
N TRP A 296 -13.87 5.02 6.34
CA TRP A 296 -13.54 3.89 5.48
C TRP A 296 -12.87 4.38 4.21
N GLU A 297 -11.60 4.04 4.06
CA GLU A 297 -10.81 4.24 2.84
C GLU A 297 -10.73 2.95 2.03
N CYS A 298 -10.39 3.07 0.76
CA CYS A 298 -10.04 1.95 -0.11
C CYS A 298 -11.00 0.76 0.01
N VAL A 299 -12.30 1.04 0.08
CA VAL A 299 -13.31 -0.03 0.14
C VAL A 299 -13.12 -0.93 -1.06
N ASP A 300 -13.19 -2.23 -0.85
CA ASP A 300 -13.16 -3.24 -1.90
C ASP A 300 -14.33 -4.21 -1.73
N PHE A 301 -14.98 -4.56 -2.83
CA PHE A 301 -16.15 -5.43 -2.83
C PHE A 301 -16.07 -6.42 -3.97
N TYR A 302 -16.05 -7.71 -3.64
CA TYR A 302 -15.85 -8.75 -4.64
C TYR A 302 -16.36 -10.12 -4.21
N PRO A 303 -16.72 -11.00 -5.18
CA PRO A 303 -17.18 -12.35 -4.93
C PRO A 303 -16.03 -13.33 -4.68
N VAL A 304 -16.29 -14.35 -3.84
CA VAL A 304 -15.46 -15.54 -3.66
C VAL A 304 -16.32 -16.79 -3.75
N SER A 305 -15.77 -17.87 -4.32
CA SER A 305 -16.46 -19.16 -4.38
C SER A 305 -16.38 -19.89 -3.04
N LYS A 306 -17.49 -20.46 -2.56
CA LYS A 306 -17.52 -21.33 -1.37
C LYS A 306 -16.83 -22.68 -1.58
N THR A 307 -16.69 -23.12 -2.80
CA THR A 307 -16.29 -24.49 -3.15
C THR A 307 -15.06 -24.58 -4.05
N LYS A 308 -14.69 -23.49 -4.75
CA LYS A 308 -13.59 -23.46 -5.71
C LYS A 308 -12.48 -22.53 -5.24
N THR A 309 -11.27 -22.82 -5.67
CA THR A 309 -10.06 -22.03 -5.35
C THR A 309 -9.61 -21.08 -6.47
N ASN A 310 -10.41 -20.93 -7.53
CA ASN A 310 -10.18 -19.93 -8.56
C ASN A 310 -10.86 -18.59 -8.19
N GLY A 311 -10.32 -17.49 -8.69
CA GLY A 311 -10.96 -16.18 -8.60
C GLY A 311 -12.25 -16.11 -9.42
N LEU A 312 -13.12 -15.20 -9.02
CA LEU A 312 -14.36 -14.90 -9.76
C LEU A 312 -14.28 -13.47 -10.29
N ASP A 313 -14.88 -13.26 -11.47
CA ASP A 313 -15.13 -11.92 -11.97
C ASP A 313 -15.95 -11.11 -10.96
N THR A 314 -15.72 -9.81 -10.90
CA THR A 314 -16.32 -8.94 -9.88
C THR A 314 -17.85 -8.90 -9.95
N SER A 315 -18.44 -9.19 -11.12
CA SER A 315 -19.89 -9.21 -11.34
C SER A 315 -20.56 -10.56 -11.02
N VAL A 316 -19.80 -11.60 -10.66
CA VAL A 316 -20.37 -12.92 -10.38
C VAL A 316 -21.15 -12.93 -9.08
N ASN A 317 -22.41 -13.36 -9.15
CA ASN A 317 -23.28 -13.58 -7.99
C ASN A 317 -24.00 -14.95 -8.14
N GLY A 318 -24.48 -15.50 -7.03
CA GLY A 318 -25.21 -16.78 -7.07
C GLY A 318 -25.12 -17.59 -5.76
N PRO A 319 -25.75 -18.77 -5.71
CA PRO A 319 -25.91 -19.55 -4.46
C PRO A 319 -24.59 -20.08 -3.86
N ASP A 320 -23.57 -20.30 -4.73
CA ASP A 320 -22.24 -20.78 -4.28
C ASP A 320 -21.22 -19.65 -4.11
N VAL A 321 -21.69 -18.41 -4.05
CA VAL A 321 -20.87 -17.21 -3.92
C VAL A 321 -21.09 -16.57 -2.58
N LYS A 322 -20.01 -16.11 -1.96
CA LYS A 322 -20.00 -15.12 -0.88
C LYS A 322 -19.38 -13.83 -1.40
N HIS A 323 -19.73 -12.73 -0.79
CA HIS A 323 -19.09 -11.46 -1.10
C HIS A 323 -18.26 -10.99 0.08
N ILE A 324 -17.11 -10.47 -0.25
CA ILE A 324 -16.21 -9.85 0.69
C ILE A 324 -16.42 -8.34 0.63
N ILE A 325 -16.59 -7.72 1.77
CA ILE A 325 -16.39 -6.30 1.93
C ILE A 325 -15.10 -6.08 2.70
N LYS A 326 -14.27 -5.19 2.23
CA LYS A 326 -13.04 -4.77 2.89
C LYS A 326 -13.03 -3.26 3.00
N ALA A 327 -12.54 -2.74 4.12
CA ALA A 327 -12.23 -1.32 4.26
C ALA A 327 -10.91 -1.12 5.01
N SER A 328 -10.19 -0.09 4.60
CA SER A 328 -9.02 0.44 5.29
C SER A 328 -9.48 1.48 6.29
N MET A 329 -9.16 1.28 7.57
CA MET A 329 -9.58 2.19 8.63
C MET A 329 -8.60 3.35 8.75
N ASP A 330 -8.98 4.57 8.36
CA ASP A 330 -8.13 5.76 8.41
C ASP A 330 -7.54 6.00 9.82
N ASP A 331 -8.36 5.85 10.87
CA ASP A 331 -7.96 6.11 12.25
C ASP A 331 -6.90 5.14 12.78
N THR A 332 -6.87 3.89 12.30
CA THR A 332 -5.99 2.82 12.84
C THR A 332 -4.94 2.31 11.86
N ARG A 333 -5.06 2.65 10.59
CA ARG A 333 -4.21 2.14 9.49
C ARG A 333 -4.20 0.63 9.39
N ILE A 334 -5.37 0.02 9.51
CA ILE A 334 -5.57 -1.43 9.45
C ILE A 334 -6.63 -1.76 8.41
N ASP A 335 -6.34 -2.75 7.56
CA ASP A 335 -7.28 -3.34 6.62
C ASP A 335 -8.09 -4.44 7.29
N HIS A 336 -9.40 -4.24 7.38
CA HIS A 336 -10.34 -5.26 7.84
C HIS A 336 -11.19 -5.77 6.70
N TYR A 337 -11.54 -7.05 6.72
CA TYR A 337 -12.54 -7.62 5.83
C TYR A 337 -13.57 -8.44 6.59
N ALA A 338 -14.72 -8.64 5.97
CA ALA A 338 -15.72 -9.57 6.44
C ALA A 338 -16.34 -10.35 5.27
N ILE A 339 -16.85 -11.54 5.57
CA ILE A 339 -17.49 -12.46 4.63
C ILE A 339 -18.99 -12.39 4.84
N GLY A 340 -19.74 -12.23 3.75
CA GLY A 340 -21.17 -12.08 3.88
C GLY A 340 -21.96 -12.42 2.63
N THR A 341 -23.22 -12.09 2.68
CA THR A 341 -24.20 -12.32 1.62
C THR A 341 -24.64 -10.98 1.03
N TYR A 342 -24.57 -10.88 -0.28
CA TYR A 342 -24.99 -9.71 -1.04
C TYR A 342 -26.39 -9.91 -1.61
N ASP A 343 -27.25 -8.92 -1.39
CA ASP A 343 -28.56 -8.79 -1.99
C ASP A 343 -28.48 -7.74 -3.11
N ASP A 344 -28.44 -8.21 -4.34
CA ASP A 344 -28.35 -7.33 -5.52
C ASP A 344 -29.60 -6.45 -5.70
N SER A 345 -30.77 -6.95 -5.36
CA SER A 345 -32.04 -6.22 -5.53
C SER A 345 -32.18 -5.02 -4.60
N ASN A 346 -31.67 -5.14 -3.37
CA ASN A 346 -31.71 -4.09 -2.36
C ASN A 346 -30.39 -3.31 -2.25
N ALA A 347 -29.37 -3.70 -3.03
CA ALA A 347 -28.03 -3.11 -2.97
C ALA A 347 -27.43 -3.12 -1.54
N THR A 348 -27.63 -4.22 -0.80
CA THR A 348 -27.18 -4.38 0.58
C THR A 348 -26.32 -5.62 0.77
N TRP A 349 -25.44 -5.57 1.74
CA TRP A 349 -24.61 -6.69 2.14
C TRP A 349 -24.71 -6.91 3.65
N VAL A 350 -24.75 -8.17 4.07
CA VAL A 350 -24.85 -8.56 5.48
C VAL A 350 -23.76 -9.56 5.82
N PRO A 351 -22.97 -9.36 6.92
CA PRO A 351 -21.95 -10.30 7.32
C PRO A 351 -22.57 -11.62 7.78
N ASP A 352 -21.88 -12.74 7.48
CA ASP A 352 -22.30 -14.06 7.96
C ASP A 352 -22.23 -14.19 9.49
N ASN A 353 -21.41 -13.39 10.13
CA ASN A 353 -21.25 -13.33 11.58
C ASN A 353 -21.07 -11.88 12.05
N LEU A 354 -22.07 -11.36 12.71
CA LEU A 354 -22.08 -9.97 13.25
C LEU A 354 -20.96 -9.70 14.26
N ALA A 355 -20.42 -10.72 14.92
CA ALA A 355 -19.27 -10.54 15.82
C ALA A 355 -17.93 -10.43 15.08
N ILE A 356 -17.91 -10.74 13.78
CA ILE A 356 -16.70 -10.72 12.93
C ILE A 356 -17.02 -9.81 11.73
N ASP A 357 -17.23 -8.53 12.01
CA ASP A 357 -17.55 -7.53 10.99
C ASP A 357 -16.34 -6.63 10.69
N VAL A 358 -16.46 -5.81 9.66
CA VAL A 358 -15.42 -4.88 9.21
C VAL A 358 -15.09 -3.87 10.31
N GLY A 359 -13.82 -3.81 10.72
CA GLY A 359 -13.33 -2.84 11.70
C GLY A 359 -13.68 -3.14 13.16
N VAL A 360 -14.38 -4.23 13.49
CA VAL A 360 -14.56 -4.65 14.88
C VAL A 360 -13.27 -5.29 15.42
N SER A 361 -13.06 -5.25 16.73
CA SER A 361 -11.82 -5.73 17.37
C SER A 361 -11.50 -7.21 17.09
N THR A 362 -12.51 -8.04 16.91
CA THR A 362 -12.40 -9.45 16.54
C THR A 362 -12.46 -9.69 15.03
N GLY A 363 -12.51 -8.62 14.24
CA GLY A 363 -12.62 -8.67 12.79
C GLY A 363 -11.40 -9.28 12.11
N LEU A 364 -11.64 -9.84 10.93
CA LEU A 364 -10.60 -10.46 10.13
C LEU A 364 -9.75 -9.38 9.44
N ARG A 365 -8.45 -9.65 9.29
CA ARG A 365 -7.50 -8.79 8.57
C ARG A 365 -6.86 -9.55 7.42
N TYR A 366 -6.51 -8.85 6.36
CA TYR A 366 -5.69 -9.44 5.29
C TYR A 366 -4.27 -9.72 5.77
N ASP A 367 -3.76 -8.85 6.64
CA ASP A 367 -2.43 -8.96 7.20
C ASP A 367 -2.41 -8.40 8.63
N TYR A 368 -1.74 -9.08 9.53
CA TYR A 368 -1.65 -8.71 10.94
C TYR A 368 -0.38 -7.93 11.26
N GLY A 369 0.34 -7.47 10.24
CA GLY A 369 1.54 -6.65 10.35
C GLY A 369 1.36 -5.22 9.80
N LYS A 370 2.40 -4.72 9.18
CA LYS A 370 2.43 -3.41 8.52
C LYS A 370 1.87 -3.55 7.09
N PHE A 371 0.58 -3.31 6.93
CA PHE A 371 -0.13 -3.51 5.66
C PHE A 371 -1.39 -2.64 5.63
N TYR A 372 -1.58 -1.87 4.56
CA TYR A 372 -2.68 -0.92 4.48
C TYR A 372 -3.11 -0.62 3.04
N ALA A 373 -4.27 0.06 2.89
CA ALA A 373 -4.80 0.61 1.65
C ALA A 373 -4.86 -0.40 0.49
N SER A 374 -5.12 -1.67 0.82
CA SER A 374 -5.08 -2.75 -0.17
C SER A 374 -6.18 -2.66 -1.21
N LYS A 375 -5.91 -3.24 -2.37
CA LYS A 375 -6.85 -3.33 -3.49
C LYS A 375 -6.72 -4.66 -4.20
N THR A 376 -7.86 -5.25 -4.60
CA THR A 376 -7.87 -6.46 -5.41
C THR A 376 -8.28 -6.18 -6.85
N PHE A 377 -7.88 -7.05 -7.76
CA PHE A 377 -8.42 -7.11 -9.11
C PHE A 377 -8.61 -8.55 -9.57
N TYR A 378 -9.54 -8.75 -10.50
CA TYR A 378 -9.70 -10.03 -11.15
C TYR A 378 -8.74 -10.15 -12.34
N ASP A 379 -7.79 -11.07 -12.25
CA ASP A 379 -6.91 -11.46 -13.35
C ASP A 379 -7.67 -12.44 -14.25
N GLN A 380 -8.31 -11.92 -15.30
CA GLN A 380 -9.10 -12.71 -16.25
C GLN A 380 -8.23 -13.69 -17.05
N HIS A 381 -6.94 -13.40 -17.22
CA HIS A 381 -6.01 -14.27 -17.96
C HIS A 381 -5.76 -15.59 -17.22
N LYS A 382 -5.52 -15.54 -15.91
CA LYS A 382 -5.27 -16.73 -15.09
C LYS A 382 -6.46 -17.12 -14.20
N LYS A 383 -7.59 -16.44 -14.33
CA LYS A 383 -8.84 -16.69 -13.57
C LYS A 383 -8.60 -16.73 -12.07
N ARG A 384 -7.94 -15.72 -11.57
CA ARG A 384 -7.59 -15.56 -10.15
C ARG A 384 -7.84 -14.14 -9.68
N ARG A 385 -8.06 -13.94 -8.39
CA ARG A 385 -8.09 -12.62 -7.79
C ARG A 385 -6.75 -12.34 -7.13
N ILE A 386 -6.18 -11.19 -7.42
CA ILE A 386 -4.88 -10.73 -6.93
C ILE A 386 -5.10 -9.56 -5.98
N LEU A 387 -4.42 -9.60 -4.84
CA LEU A 387 -4.38 -8.55 -3.82
C LEU A 387 -3.03 -7.84 -3.87
N TRP A 388 -3.07 -6.53 -3.89
CA TRP A 388 -1.98 -5.61 -3.62
C TRP A 388 -2.18 -4.89 -2.29
N GLY A 389 -1.11 -4.51 -1.62
CA GLY A 389 -1.19 -3.73 -0.39
C GLY A 389 0.04 -2.85 -0.20
N TRP A 390 -0.20 -1.62 0.25
CA TRP A 390 0.84 -0.68 0.59
C TRP A 390 1.51 -1.05 1.92
N ILE A 391 2.82 -1.08 1.90
CA ILE A 391 3.67 -1.33 3.06
C ILE A 391 4.45 -0.03 3.35
N GLY A 392 3.91 0.78 4.24
CA GLY A 392 4.55 2.01 4.69
C GLY A 392 5.81 1.73 5.51
N GLU A 393 6.61 2.75 5.72
CA GLU A 393 7.84 2.66 6.50
C GLU A 393 7.58 2.53 8.01
N SER A 394 8.53 1.98 8.74
CA SER A 394 8.54 1.89 10.21
C SER A 394 9.72 2.65 10.82
N ASP A 395 10.63 3.18 9.99
CA ASP A 395 11.65 4.16 10.38
C ASP A 395 11.09 5.59 10.33
N SER A 396 11.95 6.58 10.58
CA SER A 396 11.56 7.98 10.63
C SER A 396 11.40 8.58 9.23
N GLU A 397 10.56 9.60 9.08
CA GLU A 397 10.43 10.39 7.85
C GLU A 397 11.78 11.00 7.44
N ALA A 398 12.61 11.39 8.42
CA ALA A 398 13.97 11.88 8.16
C ALA A 398 14.85 10.82 7.48
N ALA A 399 14.71 9.54 7.84
CA ALA A 399 15.39 8.43 7.18
C ALA A 399 14.87 8.23 5.75
N ASP A 400 13.57 8.36 5.52
CA ASP A 400 12.95 8.30 4.19
C ASP A 400 13.50 9.39 3.25
N VAL A 401 13.54 10.63 3.74
CA VAL A 401 14.11 11.76 2.99
C VAL A 401 15.60 11.53 2.71
N GLN A 402 16.36 11.01 3.69
CA GLN A 402 17.78 10.75 3.52
C GLN A 402 18.06 9.62 2.53
N LYS A 403 17.26 8.54 2.51
CA LYS A 403 17.39 7.46 1.53
C LYS A 403 16.82 7.80 0.15
N GLY A 404 16.01 8.87 0.05
CA GLY A 404 15.44 9.39 -1.18
C GLY A 404 14.23 8.62 -1.72
N TRP A 405 13.66 7.69 -0.94
CA TRP A 405 12.45 6.94 -1.31
C TRP A 405 11.70 6.48 -0.06
N SER A 406 10.41 6.18 -0.20
CA SER A 406 9.58 5.69 0.90
C SER A 406 8.54 4.72 0.40
N SER A 407 8.39 3.63 1.15
CA SER A 407 7.37 2.59 0.96
C SER A 407 7.67 1.56 -0.13
N VAL A 408 7.02 0.42 0.00
CA VAL A 408 7.03 -0.67 -0.97
C VAL A 408 5.61 -1.25 -1.09
N GLN A 409 5.36 -2.05 -2.12
CA GLN A 409 4.16 -2.90 -2.18
C GLN A 409 4.49 -4.30 -1.67
N CYS A 410 3.50 -5.00 -1.10
CA CYS A 410 3.64 -6.42 -0.76
C CYS A 410 3.91 -7.27 -2.02
N ILE A 411 4.42 -8.48 -1.87
CA ILE A 411 4.33 -9.47 -2.95
C ILE A 411 2.85 -9.68 -3.27
N PRO A 412 2.43 -9.60 -4.55
CA PRO A 412 1.04 -9.85 -4.91
C PRO A 412 0.57 -11.21 -4.38
N ARG A 413 -0.65 -11.24 -3.83
CA ARG A 413 -1.21 -12.46 -3.22
C ARG A 413 -2.45 -12.91 -3.98
N THR A 414 -2.57 -14.20 -4.25
CA THR A 414 -3.85 -14.80 -4.60
C THR A 414 -4.75 -14.82 -3.37
N ILE A 415 -6.03 -14.57 -3.55
CA ILE A 415 -7.01 -14.54 -2.48
C ILE A 415 -8.19 -15.45 -2.81
N VAL A 416 -8.51 -16.36 -1.91
CA VAL A 416 -9.62 -17.31 -2.06
C VAL A 416 -10.27 -17.59 -0.70
N MET A 417 -11.50 -18.09 -0.73
CA MET A 417 -12.15 -18.60 0.47
C MET A 417 -11.40 -19.83 1.00
N ASP A 418 -11.16 -19.90 2.30
CA ASP A 418 -10.70 -21.14 2.94
C ASP A 418 -11.84 -22.16 2.97
N THR A 419 -11.88 -23.04 2.00
CA THR A 419 -12.91 -24.07 1.88
C THR A 419 -12.91 -25.08 3.02
N LYS A 420 -11.82 -25.17 3.80
CA LYS A 420 -11.70 -26.08 4.95
C LYS A 420 -12.34 -25.50 6.20
N THR A 421 -12.12 -24.22 6.47
CA THR A 421 -12.70 -23.53 7.63
C THR A 421 -14.07 -22.96 7.34
N GLY A 422 -14.30 -22.50 6.10
CA GLY A 422 -15.51 -21.78 5.68
C GLY A 422 -15.70 -20.42 6.36
N LYS A 423 -14.68 -19.85 7.03
CA LYS A 423 -14.82 -18.70 7.94
C LYS A 423 -13.80 -17.58 7.71
N ASN A 424 -12.82 -17.80 6.88
CA ASN A 424 -11.73 -16.85 6.57
C ASN A 424 -11.29 -17.00 5.13
N LEU A 425 -10.48 -16.06 4.69
CA LEU A 425 -9.77 -16.13 3.41
C LEU A 425 -8.40 -16.79 3.61
N VAL A 426 -7.87 -17.29 2.52
CA VAL A 426 -6.47 -17.73 2.39
C VAL A 426 -5.80 -16.78 1.41
N LEU A 427 -4.68 -16.19 1.85
CA LEU A 427 -3.86 -15.29 1.07
C LEU A 427 -2.48 -15.92 0.88
N TRP A 428 -2.08 -16.14 -0.37
CA TRP A 428 -0.82 -16.79 -0.68
C TRP A 428 -0.05 -16.03 -1.75
N PRO A 429 1.28 -15.91 -1.62
CA PRO A 429 2.10 -15.27 -2.65
C PRO A 429 1.84 -15.88 -4.01
N ILE A 430 1.76 -15.05 -5.05
CA ILE A 430 1.62 -15.53 -6.41
C ILE A 430 2.73 -16.51 -6.77
N LYS A 431 2.39 -17.48 -7.62
CA LYS A 431 3.35 -18.52 -8.01
C LYS A 431 4.56 -17.98 -8.76
N GLU A 432 4.41 -16.87 -9.45
CA GLU A 432 5.45 -16.22 -10.24
C GLU A 432 6.68 -15.83 -9.41
N ILE A 433 6.53 -15.55 -8.09
CA ILE A 433 7.67 -15.27 -7.21
C ILE A 433 8.67 -16.43 -7.17
N GLU A 434 8.22 -17.66 -7.43
CA GLU A 434 9.07 -18.83 -7.43
C GLU A 434 10.07 -18.86 -8.60
N SER A 435 9.86 -18.04 -9.63
CA SER A 435 10.83 -17.88 -10.73
C SER A 435 12.15 -17.27 -10.27
N LEU A 436 12.12 -16.53 -9.15
CA LEU A 436 13.33 -15.96 -8.54
C LEU A 436 14.10 -16.95 -7.67
N ARG A 437 13.55 -18.15 -7.40
CA ARG A 437 14.23 -19.18 -6.60
C ARG A 437 15.48 -19.69 -7.31
N LEU A 438 16.61 -19.56 -6.66
CA LEU A 438 17.89 -20.11 -7.09
C LEU A 438 18.10 -21.52 -6.50
N SER A 439 19.29 -21.82 -6.02
CA SER A 439 19.60 -23.07 -5.34
C SER A 439 18.78 -23.25 -4.06
N SER A 440 18.48 -24.49 -3.71
CA SER A 440 17.77 -24.81 -2.47
C SER A 440 18.53 -25.81 -1.62
N LYS A 441 18.37 -25.66 -0.30
CA LYS A 441 18.81 -26.63 0.70
C LYS A 441 17.60 -27.19 1.43
N LYS A 442 17.59 -28.50 1.70
CA LYS A 442 16.55 -29.19 2.50
C LYS A 442 17.14 -29.59 3.83
N PHE A 443 16.36 -29.43 4.87
CA PHE A 443 16.74 -29.74 6.24
C PHE A 443 15.66 -30.53 6.95
N GLN A 444 16.08 -31.41 7.86
CA GLN A 444 15.23 -32.02 8.87
C GLN A 444 15.97 -31.95 10.20
N MET A 445 15.47 -31.19 11.14
CA MET A 445 16.14 -30.88 12.38
C MET A 445 15.20 -31.09 13.57
N LYS A 446 15.74 -31.68 14.64
CA LYS A 446 15.07 -31.82 15.91
C LYS A 446 15.68 -30.80 16.88
N VAL A 447 14.85 -29.90 17.42
CA VAL A 447 15.29 -28.78 18.26
C VAL A 447 14.69 -28.93 19.65
N GLY A 448 15.56 -29.11 20.62
CA GLY A 448 15.18 -29.25 22.05
C GLY A 448 14.74 -27.92 22.66
N PRO A 449 14.21 -28.01 23.91
CA PRO A 449 13.79 -26.83 24.66
C PRO A 449 14.95 -25.82 24.86
N GLY A 450 14.66 -24.53 24.71
CA GLY A 450 15.62 -23.43 24.91
C GLY A 450 16.78 -23.42 23.93
N THR A 451 16.67 -24.09 22.77
CA THR A 451 17.76 -24.23 21.80
C THR A 451 17.56 -23.32 20.59
N MET A 452 18.68 -22.72 20.15
CA MET A 452 18.78 -21.97 18.90
C MET A 452 19.94 -22.54 18.06
N VAL A 453 19.66 -22.90 16.80
CA VAL A 453 20.60 -23.59 15.92
C VAL A 453 20.80 -22.76 14.65
N PRO A 454 22.06 -22.43 14.29
CA PRO A 454 22.33 -21.78 13.03
C PRO A 454 22.00 -22.69 11.85
N VAL A 455 21.41 -22.13 10.79
CA VAL A 455 21.11 -22.82 9.54
C VAL A 455 22.00 -22.26 8.45
N ASP A 456 22.93 -23.06 7.95
CA ASP A 456 23.83 -22.64 6.87
C ASP A 456 23.11 -22.66 5.52
N VAL A 457 22.69 -21.46 5.09
CA VAL A 457 22.06 -21.23 3.79
C VAL A 457 22.90 -20.36 2.86
N GLY A 458 24.08 -19.90 3.30
CA GLY A 458 24.87 -18.87 2.63
C GLY A 458 24.30 -17.47 2.94
N PRO A 459 24.29 -16.52 1.98
CA PRO A 459 23.69 -15.21 2.16
C PRO A 459 22.21 -15.32 2.56
N ALA A 460 21.79 -14.58 3.60
CA ALA A 460 20.46 -14.74 4.17
C ALA A 460 19.59 -13.47 4.11
N ALA A 461 19.94 -12.52 3.23
CA ALA A 461 19.20 -11.28 3.02
C ALA A 461 18.00 -11.42 2.07
N GLN A 462 18.01 -12.44 1.20
CA GLN A 462 16.98 -12.73 0.20
C GLN A 462 16.65 -14.21 0.24
N LEU A 463 15.59 -14.60 0.93
CA LEU A 463 15.23 -16.00 1.14
C LEU A 463 13.74 -16.25 0.90
N ASP A 464 13.44 -17.48 0.47
CA ASP A 464 12.11 -18.09 0.53
C ASP A 464 12.21 -19.37 1.34
N ILE A 465 11.51 -19.46 2.46
CA ILE A 465 11.57 -20.55 3.43
C ILE A 465 10.19 -21.19 3.50
N GLU A 466 10.10 -22.49 3.23
CA GLU A 466 8.89 -23.29 3.48
C GLU A 466 9.19 -24.32 4.54
N ALA A 467 8.40 -24.33 5.58
CA ALA A 467 8.64 -25.18 6.75
C ALA A 467 7.36 -25.85 7.28
N GLU A 468 7.56 -27.06 7.80
CA GLU A 468 6.57 -27.86 8.48
C GLU A 468 7.12 -28.28 9.86
N PHE A 469 6.32 -28.07 10.90
CA PHE A 469 6.68 -28.43 12.27
C PHE A 469 5.80 -29.55 12.77
N THR A 470 6.43 -30.50 13.47
CA THR A 470 5.78 -31.62 14.13
C THR A 470 6.13 -31.58 15.59
N ILE A 471 5.10 -31.70 16.43
CA ILE A 471 5.17 -31.76 17.89
C ILE A 471 4.68 -33.14 18.31
N LYS A 472 5.30 -33.76 19.31
CA LYS A 472 4.86 -35.05 19.82
C LYS A 472 3.47 -34.93 20.48
N LYS A 473 2.65 -35.98 20.34
CA LYS A 473 1.32 -36.03 20.96
C LYS A 473 1.36 -35.92 22.47
N ASP A 474 2.37 -36.52 23.09
CA ASP A 474 2.54 -36.52 24.55
C ASP A 474 2.81 -35.08 25.04
N ASP A 475 3.64 -34.29 24.32
CA ASP A 475 3.91 -32.91 24.66
C ASP A 475 2.63 -32.03 24.56
N LEU A 476 1.73 -32.32 23.62
CA LEU A 476 0.42 -31.67 23.51
C LEU A 476 -0.54 -32.03 24.66
N GLN A 477 -0.47 -33.25 25.17
CA GLN A 477 -1.30 -33.68 26.29
C GLN A 477 -0.87 -33.06 27.63
N ILE A 478 0.44 -32.80 27.82
CA ILE A 478 0.98 -32.09 28.98
C ILE A 478 0.36 -30.72 29.10
N ILE A 479 0.29 -29.97 27.98
CA ILE A 479 -0.28 -28.60 27.94
C ILE A 479 -1.79 -28.63 28.28
N LEU A 480 -2.53 -29.62 27.81
CA LEU A 480 -3.96 -29.73 28.08
C LEU A 480 -4.23 -30.07 29.55
N GLY A 481 -3.31 -30.82 30.21
CA GLY A 481 -3.40 -31.22 31.62
C GLY A 481 -2.85 -30.17 32.60
N ASP A 482 -2.20 -29.14 32.15
CA ASP A 482 -1.65 -28.10 33.01
C ASP A 482 -2.71 -27.05 33.38
N ASP A 483 -3.21 -27.16 34.62
CA ASP A 483 -4.17 -26.19 35.18
C ASP A 483 -3.51 -24.93 35.78
N SER A 484 -2.16 -24.87 35.82
CA SER A 484 -1.40 -23.74 36.33
C SER A 484 -1.25 -22.57 35.33
N MET A 485 -1.63 -22.79 34.09
CA MET A 485 -1.63 -21.73 33.08
C MET A 485 -2.72 -20.69 33.41
N ASP A 486 -2.28 -19.47 33.69
CA ASP A 486 -3.12 -18.31 34.03
C ASP A 486 -4.27 -18.17 33.02
N ALA A 487 -5.44 -18.73 33.35
CA ALA A 487 -6.64 -18.69 32.51
C ALA A 487 -7.21 -17.26 32.34
N ASP A 488 -6.70 -16.29 33.12
CA ASP A 488 -7.21 -14.92 33.17
C ASP A 488 -6.59 -14.02 32.13
N LYS A 489 -5.41 -14.32 31.61
CA LYS A 489 -4.74 -13.48 30.59
C LYS A 489 -4.80 -14.16 29.23
N GLU A 490 -5.66 -13.64 28.37
CA GLU A 490 -5.72 -14.11 26.98
C GLU A 490 -4.40 -13.76 26.25
N PHE A 491 -3.71 -14.76 25.72
CA PHE A 491 -2.48 -14.56 24.96
C PHE A 491 -2.78 -13.79 23.67
N SER A 492 -1.95 -12.81 23.36
CA SER A 492 -1.86 -12.20 22.04
C SER A 492 -0.38 -12.01 21.65
N CYS A 493 -0.06 -12.02 20.38
CA CYS A 493 1.31 -11.76 19.91
C CYS A 493 1.83 -10.43 20.48
N GLU A 494 1.05 -9.38 20.41
CA GLU A 494 1.39 -8.02 20.84
C GLU A 494 1.75 -7.94 22.33
N ASN A 495 1.00 -8.66 23.18
CA ASN A 495 1.17 -8.62 24.65
C ASN A 495 2.00 -9.79 25.19
N SER A 496 2.58 -10.61 24.32
CA SER A 496 3.30 -11.84 24.72
C SER A 496 4.67 -11.60 25.37
N GLY A 497 5.22 -10.39 25.23
CA GLY A 497 6.63 -10.12 25.56
C GLY A 497 7.62 -10.69 24.53
N GLY A 498 7.12 -11.19 23.40
CA GLY A 498 7.88 -11.60 22.23
C GLY A 498 8.51 -13.00 22.31
N SER A 499 9.44 -13.21 21.40
CA SER A 499 10.08 -14.51 21.17
C SER A 499 10.99 -15.00 22.32
N THR A 500 11.28 -14.14 23.30
CA THR A 500 12.12 -14.48 24.46
C THR A 500 11.33 -15.05 25.64
N VAL A 501 10.03 -14.82 25.68
CA VAL A 501 9.19 -15.31 26.76
C VAL A 501 8.82 -16.75 26.50
N ARG A 502 9.35 -17.66 27.33
CA ARG A 502 9.17 -19.10 27.20
C ARG A 502 7.79 -19.53 27.69
N GLY A 503 7.15 -20.40 26.93
CA GLY A 503 5.90 -21.05 27.29
C GLY A 503 6.00 -22.57 27.19
N ALA A 504 4.97 -23.27 27.58
CA ALA A 504 4.94 -24.74 27.54
C ALA A 504 5.23 -25.26 26.12
N LEU A 505 4.64 -24.62 25.10
CA LEU A 505 4.85 -25.01 23.71
C LEU A 505 5.08 -23.77 22.82
N GLY A 506 6.28 -23.28 22.87
CA GLY A 506 6.73 -22.15 22.08
C GLY A 506 7.30 -21.00 22.92
N PRO A 507 7.77 -19.95 22.30
CA PRO A 507 7.86 -19.73 20.81
C PRO A 507 8.80 -20.70 20.11
N PHE A 508 8.48 -21.14 18.88
CA PHE A 508 9.39 -21.88 18.02
C PHE A 508 9.18 -21.51 16.55
N GLY A 509 10.27 -21.45 15.81
CA GLY A 509 10.27 -21.01 14.42
C GLY A 509 11.64 -20.59 13.93
N PHE A 510 11.68 -19.58 13.06
CA PHE A 510 12.92 -19.08 12.50
C PHE A 510 13.23 -17.66 12.97
N SER A 511 14.50 -17.39 13.22
CA SER A 511 15.02 -16.04 13.38
C SER A 511 15.72 -15.65 12.08
N VAL A 512 15.09 -14.79 11.29
CA VAL A 512 15.62 -14.25 10.03
C VAL A 512 16.29 -12.92 10.28
N LEU A 513 17.12 -12.46 9.32
CA LEU A 513 17.87 -11.20 9.41
C LEU A 513 18.55 -11.06 10.78
N ALA A 514 19.20 -12.12 11.22
CA ALA A 514 19.90 -12.17 12.50
C ALA A 514 21.41 -11.96 12.30
N ASP A 515 22.07 -11.25 13.23
CA ASP A 515 23.54 -11.23 13.28
C ASP A 515 24.06 -12.45 14.06
N GLN A 516 25.35 -12.77 13.92
CA GLN A 516 25.97 -13.94 14.56
C GLN A 516 25.82 -13.92 16.09
N SER A 517 25.78 -12.75 16.70
CA SER A 517 25.64 -12.58 18.14
C SER A 517 24.19 -12.56 18.63
N LEU A 518 23.21 -12.61 17.71
CA LEU A 518 21.77 -12.50 17.96
C LEU A 518 21.39 -11.17 18.63
N SER A 519 22.25 -10.15 18.48
CA SER A 519 21.98 -8.83 19.00
C SER A 519 20.94 -8.06 18.17
N GLU A 520 20.83 -8.40 16.89
CA GLU A 520 19.74 -8.07 15.99
C GLU A 520 19.15 -9.35 15.40
N GLN A 521 17.83 -9.44 15.32
CA GLN A 521 17.13 -10.58 14.78
C GLN A 521 15.63 -10.30 14.63
N THR A 522 14.98 -10.99 13.69
CA THR A 522 13.53 -10.92 13.46
C THR A 522 12.95 -12.34 13.55
N PRO A 523 12.50 -12.78 14.74
CA PRO A 523 11.85 -14.07 14.92
C PRO A 523 10.45 -14.12 14.30
N VAL A 524 10.18 -15.20 13.53
CA VAL A 524 8.86 -15.60 13.04
C VAL A 524 8.55 -16.96 13.62
N TYR A 525 7.43 -17.07 14.35
CA TYR A 525 7.21 -18.24 15.21
C TYR A 525 5.75 -18.60 15.43
N PHE A 526 5.54 -19.85 15.80
CA PHE A 526 4.33 -20.33 16.40
C PHE A 526 4.43 -20.30 17.93
N TYR A 527 3.29 -20.05 18.57
CA TYR A 527 3.08 -20.21 19.98
C TYR A 527 1.76 -20.96 20.21
N VAL A 528 1.79 -22.08 20.94
CA VAL A 528 0.60 -22.88 21.21
C VAL A 528 0.30 -22.81 22.71
N THR A 529 -0.93 -22.46 23.04
CA THR A 529 -1.38 -22.31 24.42
C THR A 529 -2.79 -22.87 24.60
N LYS A 530 -3.21 -23.06 25.86
CA LYS A 530 -4.57 -23.41 26.23
C LYS A 530 -5.44 -22.16 26.31
N GLY A 531 -6.54 -22.11 25.58
CA GLY A 531 -7.52 -21.01 25.66
C GLY A 531 -8.43 -21.16 26.89
N LYS A 532 -9.19 -20.10 27.19
CA LYS A 532 -10.22 -20.10 28.24
C LYS A 532 -11.28 -21.20 28.06
N ASP A 533 -11.49 -21.69 26.86
CA ASP A 533 -12.38 -22.79 26.50
C ASP A 533 -11.69 -24.17 26.62
N SER A 534 -10.54 -24.24 27.29
CA SER A 534 -9.70 -25.42 27.46
C SER A 534 -9.24 -26.12 26.19
N LYS A 535 -9.35 -25.42 25.03
CA LYS A 535 -8.84 -25.93 23.76
C LYS A 535 -7.49 -25.34 23.44
N LEU A 536 -6.70 -26.06 22.65
CA LEU A 536 -5.44 -25.51 22.12
C LEU A 536 -5.73 -24.37 21.12
N LYS A 537 -5.06 -23.26 21.36
CA LYS A 537 -5.02 -22.10 20.45
C LYS A 537 -3.60 -21.94 19.92
N THR A 538 -3.46 -21.77 18.63
CA THR A 538 -2.19 -21.54 17.98
C THR A 538 -2.12 -20.10 17.51
N PHE A 539 -1.02 -19.43 17.84
CA PHE A 539 -0.72 -18.08 17.39
C PHE A 539 0.46 -18.12 16.43
N PHE A 540 0.42 -17.25 15.45
CA PHE A 540 1.50 -17.02 14.51
C PHE A 540 1.95 -15.57 14.64
N CYS A 541 3.24 -15.34 14.96
CA CYS A 541 3.76 -14.04 15.37
C CYS A 541 5.08 -13.73 14.67
N THR A 542 5.36 -12.44 14.48
CA THR A 542 6.66 -11.89 14.09
C THR A 542 7.09 -10.85 15.12
N ASP A 543 8.26 -11.05 15.72
CA ASP A 543 8.81 -10.17 16.75
C ASP A 543 9.86 -9.25 16.14
N THR A 544 9.53 -7.95 15.99
CA THR A 544 10.47 -6.94 15.49
C THR A 544 11.19 -6.18 16.59
N SER A 545 10.95 -6.49 17.87
CA SER A 545 11.49 -5.74 19.02
C SER A 545 13.01 -5.65 19.03
N ARG A 546 13.69 -6.62 18.43
CA ARG A 546 15.15 -6.70 18.30
C ARG A 546 15.62 -6.69 16.84
N SER A 547 14.81 -6.23 15.89
CA SER A 547 15.15 -6.23 14.47
C SER A 547 16.24 -5.22 14.09
N THR A 548 16.48 -4.22 14.93
CA THR A 548 17.47 -3.15 14.70
C THR A 548 17.94 -2.53 16.01
N LYS A 549 19.13 -1.94 15.98
CA LYS A 549 19.65 -1.08 17.06
C LYS A 549 19.22 0.38 16.93
N ALA A 550 18.66 0.76 15.78
CA ALA A 550 18.15 2.12 15.59
C ALA A 550 17.03 2.42 16.60
N ASN A 551 17.00 3.64 17.11
CA ASN A 551 16.05 4.12 18.10
C ASN A 551 14.88 4.89 17.49
N ASP A 552 14.97 5.27 16.22
CA ASP A 552 13.95 5.96 15.43
C ASP A 552 13.11 5.01 14.56
N VAL A 553 13.03 3.72 14.94
CA VAL A 553 12.26 2.67 14.27
C VAL A 553 11.18 2.14 15.21
N VAL A 554 9.95 2.05 14.73
CA VAL A 554 8.83 1.41 15.44
C VAL A 554 8.97 -0.12 15.31
N LYS A 555 9.04 -0.83 16.44
CA LYS A 555 9.39 -2.26 16.55
C LYS A 555 8.33 -3.08 17.28
N PRO A 556 7.09 -3.23 16.76
CA PRO A 556 6.04 -3.99 17.41
C PRO A 556 6.24 -5.51 17.27
N ILE A 557 5.48 -6.25 18.05
CA ILE A 557 5.27 -7.68 17.84
C ILE A 557 3.95 -7.83 17.10
N TYR A 558 4.00 -8.34 15.90
CA TYR A 558 2.84 -8.55 15.02
C TYR A 558 2.32 -9.98 15.13
N GLY A 559 1.07 -10.17 14.72
CA GLY A 559 0.49 -11.49 14.52
C GLY A 559 -0.87 -11.68 15.19
N SER A 560 -1.39 -12.89 15.05
CA SER A 560 -2.71 -13.25 15.54
C SER A 560 -2.86 -14.75 15.71
N PHE A 561 -4.03 -15.14 16.22
CA PHE A 561 -4.51 -16.50 16.16
C PHE A 561 -4.49 -17.03 14.72
N VAL A 562 -4.02 -18.27 14.55
CA VAL A 562 -4.07 -18.98 13.27
C VAL A 562 -4.90 -20.25 13.40
N PRO A 563 -5.97 -20.43 12.62
CA PRO A 563 -6.77 -21.65 12.64
C PRO A 563 -5.95 -22.86 12.21
N VAL A 564 -5.88 -23.87 13.08
CA VAL A 564 -5.25 -25.18 12.81
C VAL A 564 -6.30 -26.25 12.97
N LEU A 565 -6.58 -27.01 11.93
CA LEU A 565 -7.59 -28.04 11.93
C LEU A 565 -7.00 -29.35 12.45
N LYS A 566 -7.90 -30.24 12.97
CA LYS A 566 -7.49 -31.56 13.51
C LYS A 566 -6.70 -32.35 12.46
N GLY A 567 -5.49 -32.75 12.83
CA GLY A 567 -4.60 -33.54 11.97
C GLY A 567 -3.71 -32.69 11.01
N GLU A 568 -3.87 -31.39 10.98
CA GLU A 568 -2.94 -30.52 10.24
C GLU A 568 -1.63 -30.38 11.02
N LYS A 569 -0.53 -30.34 10.30
CA LYS A 569 0.78 -29.92 10.82
C LYS A 569 0.86 -28.41 10.83
N LEU A 570 1.75 -27.85 11.64
CA LEU A 570 2.01 -26.42 11.61
C LEU A 570 2.93 -26.09 10.44
N THR A 571 2.47 -25.20 9.56
CA THR A 571 3.21 -24.84 8.34
C THR A 571 3.41 -23.34 8.27
N MET A 572 4.59 -22.91 7.83
CA MET A 572 4.86 -21.50 7.52
C MET A 572 5.66 -21.36 6.23
N ARG A 573 5.44 -20.25 5.55
CA ARG A 573 6.32 -19.74 4.50
C ARG A 573 6.81 -18.35 4.92
N ILE A 574 8.08 -18.06 4.73
CA ILE A 574 8.68 -16.77 5.04
C ILE A 574 9.44 -16.29 3.81
N ILE A 575 9.12 -15.10 3.34
CA ILE A 575 9.84 -14.42 2.27
C ILE A 575 10.60 -13.25 2.90
N VAL A 576 11.92 -13.26 2.72
CA VAL A 576 12.85 -12.23 3.22
C VAL A 576 13.42 -11.48 2.04
N ASP A 577 13.33 -10.16 2.06
CA ASP A 577 13.91 -9.28 1.04
C ASP A 577 14.44 -8.00 1.68
N HIS A 578 15.70 -8.06 2.14
CA HIS A 578 16.36 -6.97 2.82
C HIS A 578 15.53 -6.37 3.97
N SER A 579 14.90 -5.22 3.74
CA SER A 579 14.16 -4.47 4.77
C SER A 579 12.72 -4.90 4.97
N ILE A 580 12.30 -6.04 4.40
CA ILE A 580 10.94 -6.56 4.54
C ILE A 580 10.92 -8.07 4.78
N VAL A 581 10.04 -8.51 5.64
CA VAL A 581 9.75 -9.93 5.92
C VAL A 581 8.25 -10.14 5.78
N GLU A 582 7.84 -11.00 4.85
CA GLU A 582 6.46 -11.47 4.73
C GLU A 582 6.36 -12.92 5.22
N ALA A 583 5.45 -13.17 6.15
CA ALA A 583 5.25 -14.49 6.76
C ALA A 583 3.81 -14.98 6.60
N PHE A 584 3.64 -16.26 6.25
CA PHE A 584 2.36 -16.88 5.92
C PHE A 584 2.19 -18.16 6.76
N GLY A 585 1.32 -18.12 7.76
CA GLY A 585 0.99 -19.24 8.62
C GLY A 585 -0.16 -20.07 8.06
N GLN A 586 -0.07 -21.41 8.19
CA GLN A 586 -1.12 -22.38 7.80
C GLN A 586 -1.66 -22.16 6.38
N GLY A 587 -0.73 -22.07 5.41
CA GLY A 587 -1.08 -21.88 4.01
C GLY A 587 -1.71 -20.51 3.72
N GLY A 588 -1.45 -19.49 4.53
CA GLY A 588 -1.95 -18.12 4.35
C GLY A 588 -3.26 -17.81 5.09
N ARG A 589 -3.64 -18.60 6.08
CA ARG A 589 -4.75 -18.26 6.99
C ARG A 589 -4.44 -17.06 7.88
N THR A 590 -3.17 -16.87 8.20
CA THR A 590 -2.66 -15.69 8.91
C THR A 590 -1.40 -15.21 8.20
N CYS A 591 -1.41 -13.95 7.77
CA CYS A 591 -0.30 -13.31 7.10
C CYS A 591 0.25 -12.17 7.97
N ILE A 592 1.55 -11.96 7.94
CA ILE A 592 2.24 -10.92 8.70
C ILE A 592 3.31 -10.29 7.83
N THR A 593 3.20 -9.02 7.54
CA THR A 593 4.23 -8.23 6.86
C THR A 593 4.94 -7.32 7.86
N SER A 594 6.25 -7.29 7.82
CA SER A 594 7.06 -6.51 8.75
C SER A 594 8.14 -5.73 7.99
N ARG A 595 8.23 -4.42 8.27
CA ARG A 595 9.38 -3.61 7.85
C ARG A 595 10.45 -3.69 8.94
N VAL A 596 11.69 -3.92 8.54
CA VAL A 596 12.83 -4.13 9.42
C VAL A 596 14.07 -3.44 8.86
N TYR A 597 14.89 -2.83 9.72
CA TYR A 597 16.03 -2.01 9.30
C TYR A 597 17.28 -2.37 10.10
N PRO A 598 17.79 -3.61 9.97
CA PRO A 598 18.97 -4.03 10.73
C PRO A 598 20.18 -3.15 10.42
N THR A 599 21.00 -2.93 11.45
CA THR A 599 22.22 -2.13 11.36
C THR A 599 23.48 -3.00 11.39
N LYS A 600 23.35 -4.24 11.91
CA LYS A 600 24.43 -5.25 11.99
C LYS A 600 24.16 -6.47 11.12
N ALA A 601 22.91 -6.94 11.09
CA ALA A 601 22.50 -8.11 10.32
C ALA A 601 22.27 -7.74 8.84
N ILE A 602 23.27 -7.18 8.19
CA ILE A 602 23.26 -6.71 6.80
C ILE A 602 24.35 -7.38 5.97
N TYR A 603 24.19 -7.45 4.66
CA TYR A 603 25.11 -8.06 3.71
C TYR A 603 25.53 -9.48 4.16
N GLY A 604 26.82 -9.81 4.16
CA GLY A 604 27.36 -11.11 4.58
C GLY A 604 27.19 -11.44 6.07
N ALA A 605 26.84 -10.47 6.93
CA ALA A 605 26.61 -10.68 8.34
C ALA A 605 25.22 -11.25 8.64
N THR A 606 24.29 -11.24 7.67
CA THR A 606 22.95 -11.78 7.81
C THR A 606 22.95 -13.30 7.94
N LYS A 607 22.31 -13.84 8.97
CA LYS A 607 22.21 -15.27 9.27
C LYS A 607 20.75 -15.70 9.44
N LEU A 608 20.53 -17.01 9.30
CA LEU A 608 19.29 -17.71 9.59
C LEU A 608 19.50 -18.65 10.78
N PHE A 609 18.56 -18.64 11.72
CA PHE A 609 18.53 -19.60 12.83
C PHE A 609 17.16 -20.28 12.91
N LEU A 610 17.17 -21.55 13.30
CA LEU A 610 15.98 -22.28 13.77
C LEU A 610 16.00 -22.30 15.28
N PHE A 611 14.88 -22.00 15.95
CA PHE A 611 14.84 -21.94 17.40
C PHE A 611 13.60 -22.61 17.98
N ASN A 612 13.74 -23.04 19.25
CA ASN A 612 12.66 -23.55 20.06
C ASN A 612 12.84 -23.06 21.53
N ASN A 613 12.02 -22.11 21.92
CA ASN A 613 12.00 -21.55 23.27
C ASN A 613 10.91 -22.19 24.17
N ALA A 614 10.29 -23.32 23.76
CA ALA A 614 9.44 -24.08 24.64
C ALA A 614 10.16 -24.44 25.95
N ILE A 615 9.41 -24.61 27.05
CA ILE A 615 9.98 -25.02 28.36
C ILE A 615 10.44 -26.47 28.29
N ASP A 616 9.56 -27.40 27.85
CA ASP A 616 9.82 -28.84 27.90
C ASP A 616 9.64 -29.56 26.56
N ALA A 617 8.95 -28.97 25.59
CA ALA A 617 8.63 -29.61 24.33
C ALA A 617 9.77 -29.60 23.32
N THR A 618 9.96 -30.74 22.65
CA THR A 618 10.87 -30.87 21.51
C THR A 618 10.10 -30.71 20.19
N VAL A 619 10.61 -29.89 19.30
CA VAL A 619 10.01 -29.63 17.99
C VAL A 619 10.86 -30.25 16.88
N THR A 620 10.20 -30.94 15.93
CA THR A 620 10.85 -31.41 14.71
C THR A 620 10.44 -30.51 13.56
N ALA A 621 11.40 -29.86 12.92
CA ALA A 621 11.21 -29.01 11.74
C ALA A 621 11.70 -29.73 10.48
N SER A 622 10.87 -29.80 9.45
CA SER A 622 11.22 -30.21 8.09
C SER A 622 11.03 -29.01 7.18
N PHE A 623 12.10 -28.53 6.55
CA PHE A 623 12.00 -27.27 5.82
C PHE A 623 12.93 -27.23 4.61
N LYS A 624 12.60 -26.33 3.68
CA LYS A 624 13.36 -26.04 2.48
C LYS A 624 13.59 -24.53 2.41
N VAL A 625 14.81 -24.16 2.09
CA VAL A 625 15.22 -22.77 1.93
C VAL A 625 15.77 -22.58 0.53
N TRP A 626 15.27 -21.57 -0.17
CA TRP A 626 15.82 -21.08 -1.42
C TRP A 626 16.45 -19.72 -1.21
N GLN A 627 17.59 -19.49 -1.80
CA GLN A 627 18.06 -18.16 -2.06
C GLN A 627 17.28 -17.56 -3.22
N MET A 628 16.99 -16.25 -3.13
CA MET A 628 16.21 -15.55 -4.13
C MET A 628 17.10 -14.65 -4.97
N ASN A 629 16.83 -14.63 -6.28
CA ASN A 629 17.40 -13.65 -7.20
C ASN A 629 16.65 -12.32 -7.06
N SER A 630 17.26 -11.25 -7.57
CA SER A 630 16.59 -9.96 -7.70
C SER A 630 15.66 -9.93 -8.91
N ALA A 631 14.55 -9.25 -8.82
CA ALA A 631 13.74 -8.85 -9.96
C ALA A 631 14.36 -7.60 -10.62
N PHE A 632 14.16 -7.41 -11.91
CA PHE A 632 14.43 -6.12 -12.50
C PHE A 632 13.22 -5.20 -12.30
N ILE A 633 13.49 -3.98 -11.86
CA ILE A 633 12.50 -2.91 -11.73
C ILE A 633 13.20 -1.64 -12.20
N HIS A 634 12.91 -1.18 -13.42
CA HIS A 634 13.59 -0.03 -14.04
C HIS A 634 12.67 0.74 -14.99
N ALA A 635 13.10 1.90 -15.47
CA ALA A 635 12.37 2.67 -16.46
C ALA A 635 12.24 1.89 -17.77
N PHE A 636 11.07 1.96 -18.41
CA PHE A 636 10.81 1.35 -19.70
C PHE A 636 11.74 1.91 -20.78
N SER A 637 12.27 1.03 -21.61
CA SER A 637 13.08 1.35 -22.78
C SER A 637 12.55 0.65 -24.04
N ALA A 638 12.92 1.13 -25.23
CA ALA A 638 12.53 0.48 -26.47
C ALA A 638 13.04 -0.98 -26.58
N ASP A 639 14.16 -1.28 -25.94
CA ASP A 639 14.74 -2.62 -25.92
C ASP A 639 13.85 -3.66 -25.19
N ASP A 640 13.02 -3.20 -24.24
CA ASP A 640 12.06 -4.04 -23.49
C ASP A 640 10.93 -4.60 -24.38
N LEU A 641 10.70 -4.01 -25.54
CA LEU A 641 9.78 -4.53 -26.57
C LEU A 641 10.40 -5.57 -27.48
N GLY A 642 11.70 -5.89 -27.34
CA GLY A 642 12.42 -6.78 -28.24
C GLY A 642 12.59 -6.20 -29.65
N VAL A 643 12.42 -4.90 -29.82
CA VAL A 643 12.73 -4.19 -31.06
C VAL A 643 14.21 -3.83 -31.02
N PRO A 644 15.07 -4.30 -31.97
CA PRO A 644 16.47 -3.90 -31.98
C PRO A 644 16.58 -2.38 -32.05
N SER A 645 17.36 -1.79 -31.15
CA SER A 645 17.68 -0.36 -31.21
C SER A 645 18.27 -0.07 -32.61
N ARG A 646 17.60 0.79 -33.36
CA ARG A 646 18.21 1.35 -34.58
C ARG A 646 19.32 2.28 -34.10
N THR A 647 20.53 1.76 -34.08
CA THR A 647 21.77 2.55 -33.95
C THR A 647 21.93 3.49 -35.13
#